data_cfe2d7e3f58affe84d09617b447c9292
#
_entry.id   cfe2d7e3f58affe84d09617b447c9292
#
_cell.length_a   1.000
_cell.length_b   1.000
_cell.length_c   1.000
_cell.angle_alpha   90.00
_cell.angle_beta   90.00
_cell.angle_gamma   90.00
#
_symmetry.space_group_name_H-M   'P 1'
#
loop_
_entity.id
_entity.type
_entity.pdbx_description
1 polymer ?
#
loop_
_entity_poly.entity_id
_entity_poly.type
_entity_poly.pdbx_seq_one_letter_code
_entity_poly.pdbx_strand_id
1 'polypeptide(L)'
;MRSLKRTSRRLRATPLTTAQPPTPSSPFLLQRRPISTHPASSNTTTTVTPIKSLLIANRGEIALRIARTAAAMGIRTTTLYTDVDAGSQHVKASSPHALALGPAASGYLDGARIVQLARQHGIQALHPGYGFLSENAAFARACEEAGIVFVGPPARAMADMGDKARSKEIMTAAGVPCVPGYHGPEQAPAELRARAAEIGYPVLLKSVKGGGGKGMRIVRSDDEFEAQLRSARAEARASFGDGGEVMLVEKYVERPRHVEVQIFADKYGNCVALGERDCSVQRRHQKILEESPAPLLDDATRHDLWDKARTAALAVGYVGAGTVEFILDKDTGKFYFMEMNTRLQVEHPVSEMVTGTDLVEWQFRIAAGERLPLTQDEIEARILERGAAIEARIYAENPDKGFFPDSGKLVHLVTPKTDPDVRIDAGFAEGDTVSEAYDGMIAKLIVRGRDRETAIRKLELALREYEVVGLSTNIEFLKRLCRSQAFIDGDVETGFIEHRKDELFQPRHLSDEVFAQAALGLLSSQIKSNVTAGPHGVTLGFGEKGLQSTRKFAFSVRNDAAAAEESEAEVVQVEVTQQGNALYSVSVARNNSRTPVVFENVVSEPSLAGATKTKITSFFPMARIESTVVQDPAAPEKLTIFQLGEKTELTLVPPGWFDKALGLKEVVGSVVAPMPCKILRNEVAEGQTVEKGAPLVVIESMKMETVIRSPQNGVVKRLAHKEGDICKAGTVLVIFEDAEGSKSAQ
;
A
#
# COMPACT_ATOMS: atom_id res chain seq x y z
N MET A 1 63.07 -31.23 -10.54
CA MET A 1 64.11 -30.79 -11.48
C MET A 1 63.50 -29.95 -12.59
N ARG A 2 63.99 -28.80 -12.78
CA ARG A 2 63.91 -27.72 -13.76
C ARG A 2 63.19 -26.47 -13.25
N SER A 3 64.11 -25.61 -12.86
CA SER A 3 64.05 -24.16 -12.61
C SER A 3 63.60 -23.39 -13.83
N LEU A 4 62.76 -22.37 -13.66
CA LEU A 4 62.60 -21.27 -14.62
C LEU A 4 62.68 -19.90 -13.93
N LYS A 5 63.65 -19.16 -14.41
CA LYS A 5 64.18 -17.89 -13.92
C LYS A 5 63.20 -16.73 -14.07
N ARG A 6 63.15 -15.89 -13.03
CA ARG A 6 62.61 -14.52 -13.05
C ARG A 6 63.53 -13.63 -13.89
N THR A 7 62.98 -12.91 -14.85
CA THR A 7 63.64 -11.75 -15.52
C THR A 7 62.91 -10.47 -15.12
N SER A 8 63.58 -9.68 -14.31
CA SER A 8 63.21 -8.31 -13.95
C SER A 8 63.61 -7.34 -15.06
N ARG A 9 62.67 -6.67 -15.70
CA ARG A 9 62.97 -5.48 -16.56
C ARG A 9 62.73 -4.22 -15.74
N ARG A 10 63.78 -3.52 -15.41
CA ARG A 10 63.81 -2.13 -14.94
C ARG A 10 63.41 -1.21 -16.12
N LEU A 11 62.36 -0.42 -15.97
CA LEU A 11 62.07 0.73 -16.82
C LEU A 11 62.65 2.00 -16.17
N ARG A 12 63.45 2.72 -16.94
CA ARG A 12 64.08 4.00 -16.59
C ARG A 12 63.01 5.11 -16.49
N ALA A 13 63.08 5.89 -15.45
CA ALA A 13 62.32 7.13 -15.28
C ALA A 13 62.99 8.25 -16.11
N THR A 14 62.19 8.95 -16.91
CA THR A 14 62.52 10.24 -17.51
C THR A 14 61.86 11.36 -16.69
N PRO A 15 62.50 12.51 -16.44
CA PRO A 15 61.97 13.56 -15.60
C PRO A 15 60.90 14.37 -16.34
N LEU A 16 59.74 14.53 -15.71
CA LEU A 16 58.68 15.43 -16.13
C LEU A 16 59.01 16.87 -15.73
N THR A 17 59.03 17.73 -16.71
CA THR A 17 59.11 19.19 -16.61
C THR A 17 57.88 19.74 -15.87
N THR A 18 58.14 20.57 -14.88
CA THR A 18 57.15 21.33 -14.11
C THR A 18 56.46 22.35 -15.02
N ALA A 19 55.13 22.16 -15.25
CA ALA A 19 54.26 23.19 -15.76
C ALA A 19 53.56 23.89 -14.58
N GLN A 20 53.62 25.19 -14.52
CA GLN A 20 52.93 26.04 -13.56
C GLN A 20 51.40 25.97 -13.79
N PRO A 21 50.59 26.01 -12.74
CA PRO A 21 49.13 26.08 -12.88
C PRO A 21 48.68 27.49 -13.32
N PRO A 22 47.60 27.59 -14.11
CA PRO A 22 47.02 28.88 -14.49
C PRO A 22 46.32 29.53 -13.31
N THR A 23 46.47 30.84 -13.20
CA THR A 23 45.82 31.70 -12.23
C THR A 23 44.28 31.63 -12.35
N PRO A 24 43.52 31.63 -11.23
CA PRO A 24 42.06 31.63 -11.29
C PRO A 24 41.55 33.02 -11.72
N SER A 25 40.79 33.06 -12.79
CA SER A 25 39.98 34.22 -13.19
C SER A 25 38.84 34.45 -12.18
N SER A 26 38.63 35.72 -11.85
CA SER A 26 37.67 36.24 -10.86
C SER A 26 36.25 35.70 -10.97
N PRO A 27 35.55 35.44 -9.83
CA PRO A 27 34.18 35.06 -9.85
C PRO A 27 33.28 36.24 -10.20
N PHE A 28 32.35 36.03 -11.13
CA PHE A 28 31.22 36.92 -11.37
C PHE A 28 30.38 37.01 -10.10
N LEU A 29 30.38 38.18 -9.46
CA LEU A 29 29.45 38.57 -8.40
C LEU A 29 28.05 38.74 -9.00
N LEU A 30 27.21 37.72 -8.86
CA LEU A 30 25.76 37.87 -8.99
C LEU A 30 25.27 38.73 -7.83
N GLN A 31 24.94 39.97 -8.12
CA GLN A 31 24.23 40.86 -7.17
C GLN A 31 22.86 40.25 -6.80
N ARG A 32 22.79 39.65 -5.61
CA ARG A 32 21.50 39.33 -4.98
C ARG A 32 20.78 40.64 -4.65
N ARG A 33 19.60 40.84 -5.24
CA ARG A 33 18.67 41.92 -4.79
C ARG A 33 18.24 41.58 -3.36
N PRO A 34 18.24 42.55 -2.42
CA PRO A 34 17.74 42.29 -1.10
C PRO A 34 16.22 42.08 -1.13
N ILE A 35 15.77 40.97 -0.58
CA ILE A 35 14.36 40.73 -0.28
C ILE A 35 13.97 41.74 0.81
N SER A 36 12.93 42.52 0.54
CA SER A 36 12.32 43.51 1.44
C SER A 36 12.06 42.87 2.81
N THR A 37 12.76 43.36 3.83
CA THR A 37 12.50 43.01 5.22
C THR A 37 11.18 43.65 5.66
N HIS A 38 10.15 42.88 5.87
CA HIS A 38 9.00 43.32 6.66
C HIS A 38 9.44 43.60 8.11
N PRO A 39 8.83 44.56 8.79
CA PRO A 39 9.27 44.98 10.12
C PRO A 39 9.09 43.87 11.13
N ALA A 40 10.10 43.71 11.94
CA ALA A 40 10.18 42.74 13.04
C ALA A 40 8.93 42.83 13.94
N SER A 41 8.14 41.78 13.93
CA SER A 41 7.09 41.55 14.91
C SER A 41 7.70 41.33 16.27
N SER A 42 7.14 41.99 17.27
CA SER A 42 7.42 41.99 18.67
C SER A 42 8.04 40.69 19.22
N ASN A 43 9.15 40.82 19.97
CA ASN A 43 9.79 39.77 20.76
C ASN A 43 8.83 39.21 21.83
N THR A 44 7.93 38.32 21.45
CA THR A 44 7.31 37.39 22.39
C THR A 44 8.29 36.24 22.58
N THR A 45 9.01 36.25 23.72
CA THR A 45 9.76 35.08 24.19
C THR A 45 8.77 33.94 24.42
N THR A 46 8.56 33.11 23.42
CA THR A 46 7.76 31.90 23.57
C THR A 46 8.54 30.96 24.51
N THR A 47 8.00 30.71 25.67
CA THR A 47 8.60 29.77 26.62
C THR A 47 8.44 28.35 26.09
N VAL A 48 9.56 27.63 25.92
CA VAL A 48 9.53 26.21 25.56
C VAL A 48 8.91 25.43 26.70
N THR A 49 7.81 24.72 26.43
CA THR A 49 7.09 23.89 27.41
C THR A 49 7.19 22.41 26.99
N PRO A 50 8.06 21.63 27.67
CA PRO A 50 8.22 20.22 27.33
C PRO A 50 6.92 19.43 27.47
N ILE A 51 6.59 18.61 26.49
CA ILE A 51 5.45 17.69 26.50
C ILE A 51 5.83 16.48 27.35
N LYS A 52 5.04 16.16 28.39
CA LYS A 52 5.26 15.03 29.31
C LYS A 52 4.21 13.93 29.17
N SER A 53 3.03 14.25 28.62
CA SER A 53 1.95 13.29 28.41
C SER A 53 1.25 13.55 27.08
N LEU A 54 0.98 12.49 26.36
CA LEU A 54 0.46 12.50 24.98
C LEU A 54 -0.71 11.54 24.86
N LEU A 55 -1.82 11.98 24.26
CA LEU A 55 -2.87 11.13 23.74
C LEU A 55 -2.64 10.94 22.24
N ILE A 56 -2.61 9.69 21.78
CA ILE A 56 -2.52 9.35 20.37
C ILE A 56 -3.94 9.07 19.86
N ALA A 57 -4.50 10.01 19.10
CA ALA A 57 -5.86 9.90 18.54
C ALA A 57 -5.84 9.19 17.19
N ASN A 58 -5.25 8.01 17.15
CA ASN A 58 -5.12 7.19 15.96
C ASN A 58 -4.88 5.72 16.33
N ARG A 59 -4.79 4.85 15.31
CA ARG A 59 -4.64 3.40 15.41
C ARG A 59 -3.52 2.85 14.53
N GLY A 60 -3.30 1.54 14.61
CA GLY A 60 -2.44 0.81 13.69
C GLY A 60 -0.98 1.23 13.74
N GLU A 61 -0.31 1.21 12.58
CA GLU A 61 1.12 1.47 12.48
C GLU A 61 1.50 2.89 12.92
N ILE A 62 0.67 3.90 12.59
CA ILE A 62 0.99 5.29 12.92
C ILE A 62 0.90 5.53 14.44
N ALA A 63 0.00 4.88 15.15
CA ALA A 63 -0.06 4.98 16.59
C ALA A 63 1.20 4.36 17.23
N LEU A 64 1.67 3.22 16.73
CA LEU A 64 2.92 2.60 17.16
C LEU A 64 4.15 3.47 16.81
N ARG A 65 4.15 4.05 15.61
CA ARG A 65 5.20 4.97 15.14
C ARG A 65 5.35 6.19 16.07
N ILE A 66 4.24 6.84 16.41
CA ILE A 66 4.21 7.98 17.32
C ILE A 66 4.64 7.57 18.73
N ALA A 67 4.10 6.44 19.23
CA ALA A 67 4.42 5.94 20.56
C ALA A 67 5.91 5.62 20.73
N ARG A 68 6.56 5.06 19.70
CA ARG A 68 8.00 4.76 19.69
C ARG A 68 8.86 6.01 19.87
N THR A 69 8.59 7.06 19.10
CA THR A 69 9.32 8.33 19.20
C THR A 69 9.00 9.03 20.54
N ALA A 70 7.76 9.04 20.98
CA ALA A 70 7.37 9.60 22.27
C ALA A 70 8.10 8.89 23.42
N ALA A 71 8.19 7.56 23.38
CA ALA A 71 8.93 6.77 24.36
C ALA A 71 10.44 7.11 24.39
N ALA A 72 11.07 7.24 23.21
CA ALA A 72 12.47 7.65 23.08
C ALA A 72 12.73 9.05 23.67
N MET A 73 11.73 9.95 23.62
CA MET A 73 11.78 11.28 24.21
C MET A 73 11.32 11.33 25.69
N GLY A 74 10.97 10.19 26.29
CA GLY A 74 10.47 10.12 27.68
C GLY A 74 9.05 10.68 27.86
N ILE A 75 8.26 10.77 26.79
CA ILE A 75 6.87 11.24 26.84
C ILE A 75 5.94 10.05 27.13
N ARG A 76 5.15 10.14 28.19
CA ARG A 76 4.15 9.13 28.53
C ARG A 76 3.00 9.16 27.53
N THR A 77 2.71 8.02 26.89
CA THR A 77 1.65 7.90 25.89
C THR A 77 0.40 7.22 26.45
N THR A 78 -0.75 7.66 25.94
CA THR A 78 -2.05 7.02 26.10
C THR A 78 -2.63 6.81 24.71
N THR A 79 -3.07 5.60 24.37
CA THR A 79 -3.71 5.30 23.09
C THR A 79 -5.22 5.16 23.24
N LEU A 80 -5.91 5.26 22.12
CA LEU A 80 -7.34 5.04 22.01
C LEU A 80 -7.60 3.76 21.23
N TYR A 81 -8.75 3.10 21.49
CA TYR A 81 -9.17 1.94 20.72
C TYR A 81 -10.67 1.82 20.62
N THR A 82 -11.14 1.25 19.52
CA THR A 82 -12.54 0.84 19.34
C THR A 82 -12.70 -0.66 19.61
N ASP A 83 -13.93 -1.13 19.67
CA ASP A 83 -14.24 -2.54 19.99
C ASP A 83 -13.47 -3.54 19.10
N VAL A 84 -13.32 -3.22 17.79
CA VAL A 84 -12.58 -4.06 16.85
C VAL A 84 -11.05 -3.99 17.03
N ASP A 85 -10.54 -2.95 17.68
CA ASP A 85 -9.12 -2.74 17.92
C ASP A 85 -8.62 -3.25 19.27
N ALA A 86 -9.49 -3.79 20.13
CA ALA A 86 -9.14 -4.18 21.50
C ALA A 86 -7.94 -5.15 21.59
N GLY A 87 -7.74 -5.98 20.57
CA GLY A 87 -6.60 -6.90 20.42
C GLY A 87 -5.44 -6.38 19.60
N SER A 88 -5.47 -5.14 19.11
CA SER A 88 -4.46 -4.59 18.20
C SER A 88 -3.12 -4.31 18.87
N GLN A 89 -2.05 -4.29 18.06
CA GLN A 89 -0.67 -4.10 18.55
C GLN A 89 -0.48 -2.77 19.26
N HIS A 90 -1.10 -1.67 18.80
CA HIS A 90 -0.97 -0.36 19.45
C HIS A 90 -1.62 -0.32 20.85
N VAL A 91 -2.67 -1.12 21.08
CA VAL A 91 -3.31 -1.28 22.40
C VAL A 91 -2.42 -2.10 23.33
N LYS A 92 -1.90 -3.24 22.84
CA LYS A 92 -0.95 -4.09 23.59
C LYS A 92 0.31 -3.33 24.01
N ALA A 93 0.87 -2.50 23.11
CA ALA A 93 2.06 -1.70 23.38
C ALA A 93 1.84 -0.58 24.42
N SER A 94 0.60 -0.12 24.60
CA SER A 94 0.24 1.01 25.48
C SER A 94 -0.49 0.59 26.75
N SER A 95 -0.74 -0.72 26.94
CA SER A 95 -1.36 -1.22 28.18
C SER A 95 -0.46 -0.89 29.40
N PRO A 96 -1.00 -0.35 30.51
CA PRO A 96 -2.43 -0.17 30.85
C PRO A 96 -3.03 1.19 30.44
N HIS A 97 -2.38 1.99 29.63
CA HIS A 97 -2.80 3.35 29.27
C HIS A 97 -3.58 3.43 27.94
N ALA A 98 -4.44 2.44 27.66
CA ALA A 98 -5.32 2.46 26.51
C ALA A 98 -6.78 2.75 26.94
N LEU A 99 -7.47 3.64 26.20
CA LEU A 99 -8.83 4.09 26.54
C LEU A 99 -9.81 3.71 25.43
N ALA A 100 -10.95 3.13 25.82
CA ALA A 100 -11.99 2.69 24.91
C ALA A 100 -12.81 3.86 24.35
N LEU A 101 -13.06 3.83 23.06
CA LEU A 101 -13.94 4.76 22.34
C LEU A 101 -15.34 4.18 22.05
N GLY A 102 -15.51 2.85 22.15
CA GLY A 102 -16.74 2.14 21.78
C GLY A 102 -16.74 1.70 20.31
N PRO A 103 -17.90 1.75 19.61
CA PRO A 103 -18.03 1.16 18.28
C PRO A 103 -17.12 1.77 17.23
N ALA A 104 -16.64 0.93 16.28
CA ALA A 104 -15.73 1.34 15.22
C ALA A 104 -16.28 2.45 14.30
N ALA A 105 -17.59 2.45 14.05
CA ALA A 105 -18.22 3.37 13.11
C ALA A 105 -18.09 4.86 13.49
N SER A 106 -18.02 5.19 14.78
CA SER A 106 -17.93 6.58 15.27
C SER A 106 -16.65 6.87 16.08
N GLY A 107 -16.00 5.85 16.63
CA GLY A 107 -14.99 5.99 17.68
C GLY A 107 -13.90 7.04 17.40
N TYR A 108 -13.09 6.84 16.39
CA TYR A 108 -11.99 7.78 16.07
C TYR A 108 -12.47 9.09 15.41
N LEU A 109 -13.73 9.21 15.06
CA LEU A 109 -14.35 10.43 14.52
C LEU A 109 -15.09 11.26 15.58
N ASP A 110 -15.27 10.73 16.79
CA ASP A 110 -15.89 11.44 17.91
C ASP A 110 -14.88 12.36 18.62
N GLY A 111 -14.62 13.52 18.01
CA GLY A 111 -13.69 14.52 18.55
C GLY A 111 -14.08 15.02 19.94
N ALA A 112 -15.37 15.18 20.22
CA ALA A 112 -15.85 15.63 21.52
C ALA A 112 -15.51 14.62 22.63
N ARG A 113 -15.73 13.34 22.37
CA ARG A 113 -15.36 12.25 23.28
C ARG A 113 -13.85 12.17 23.51
N ILE A 114 -13.07 12.31 22.44
CA ILE A 114 -11.59 12.30 22.52
C ILE A 114 -11.07 13.43 23.39
N VAL A 115 -11.55 14.67 23.18
CA VAL A 115 -11.18 15.82 24.02
C VAL A 115 -11.61 15.63 25.47
N GLN A 116 -12.80 15.11 25.70
CA GLN A 116 -13.29 14.78 27.06
C GLN A 116 -12.36 13.80 27.78
N LEU A 117 -11.97 12.71 27.12
CA LEU A 117 -11.06 11.70 27.67
C LEU A 117 -9.67 12.33 27.97
N ALA A 118 -9.13 13.14 27.07
CA ALA A 118 -7.86 13.80 27.27
C ALA A 118 -7.88 14.70 28.51
N ARG A 119 -8.95 15.48 28.73
CA ARG A 119 -9.16 16.30 29.94
C ARG A 119 -9.28 15.48 31.21
N GLN A 120 -10.10 14.42 31.19
CA GLN A 120 -10.32 13.55 32.35
C GLN A 120 -9.03 12.88 32.83
N HIS A 121 -8.13 12.56 31.94
CA HIS A 121 -6.86 11.93 32.24
C HIS A 121 -5.68 12.91 32.37
N GLY A 122 -5.91 14.22 32.36
CA GLY A 122 -4.89 15.25 32.52
C GLY A 122 -3.79 15.20 31.45
N ILE A 123 -4.17 14.90 30.22
CA ILE A 123 -3.26 14.81 29.07
C ILE A 123 -2.87 16.23 28.61
N GLN A 124 -1.57 16.47 28.43
CA GLN A 124 -1.04 17.76 28.01
C GLN A 124 -1.14 18.00 26.52
N ALA A 125 -0.89 16.98 25.70
CA ALA A 125 -0.85 17.10 24.24
C ALA A 125 -1.61 15.96 23.55
N LEU A 126 -2.09 16.21 22.33
CA LEU A 126 -2.80 15.24 21.50
C LEU A 126 -2.16 15.20 20.12
N HIS A 127 -1.82 14.00 19.66
CA HIS A 127 -1.31 13.76 18.32
C HIS A 127 -2.36 13.04 17.46
N PRO A 128 -2.85 13.63 16.36
CA PRO A 128 -3.91 13.04 15.54
C PRO A 128 -3.41 11.98 14.55
N GLY A 129 -2.09 11.87 14.31
CA GLY A 129 -1.53 11.05 13.24
C GLY A 129 -1.91 11.54 11.85
N TYR A 130 -2.44 10.64 11.01
CA TYR A 130 -3.04 10.94 9.72
C TYR A 130 -4.41 10.27 9.58
N GLY A 131 -5.26 10.76 8.65
CA GLY A 131 -6.66 10.32 8.52
C GLY A 131 -7.53 10.76 9.71
N PHE A 132 -8.71 10.21 9.85
CA PHE A 132 -9.69 10.55 10.91
C PHE A 132 -9.85 12.06 11.12
N LEU A 133 -9.43 12.57 12.28
CA LEU A 133 -9.56 13.98 12.66
C LEU A 133 -8.29 14.81 12.44
N SER A 134 -7.27 14.26 11.79
CA SER A 134 -5.96 14.95 11.63
C SER A 134 -6.01 16.25 10.84
N GLU A 135 -7.01 16.41 9.95
CA GLU A 135 -7.24 17.60 9.14
C GLU A 135 -8.55 18.34 9.52
N ASN A 136 -9.07 18.06 10.72
CA ASN A 136 -10.31 18.68 11.20
C ASN A 136 -10.02 19.94 12.01
N ALA A 137 -10.22 21.12 11.39
CA ALA A 137 -9.99 22.41 12.01
C ALA A 137 -10.86 22.66 13.27
N ALA A 138 -12.10 22.13 13.32
CA ALA A 138 -12.96 22.24 14.49
C ALA A 138 -12.42 21.41 15.67
N PHE A 139 -11.90 20.23 15.39
CA PHE A 139 -11.26 19.40 16.39
C PHE A 139 -9.98 20.01 16.97
N ALA A 140 -9.12 20.56 16.10
CA ALA A 140 -7.92 21.28 16.55
C ALA A 140 -8.28 22.44 17.47
N ARG A 141 -9.31 23.25 17.10
CA ARG A 141 -9.82 24.36 17.93
C ARG A 141 -10.38 23.86 19.27
N ALA A 142 -11.15 22.76 19.28
CA ALA A 142 -11.67 22.20 20.51
C ALA A 142 -10.56 21.71 21.45
N CYS A 143 -9.44 21.23 20.92
CA CYS A 143 -8.25 20.90 21.73
C CYS A 143 -7.64 22.17 22.35
N GLU A 144 -7.44 23.23 21.55
CA GLU A 144 -6.91 24.53 22.02
C GLU A 144 -7.78 25.14 23.11
N GLU A 145 -9.10 25.18 22.91
CA GLU A 145 -10.09 25.65 23.88
C GLU A 145 -10.10 24.85 25.19
N ALA A 146 -9.78 23.54 25.10
CA ALA A 146 -9.63 22.65 26.23
C ALA A 146 -8.27 22.79 26.95
N GLY A 147 -7.36 23.61 26.46
CA GLY A 147 -5.99 23.76 26.98
C GLY A 147 -5.07 22.57 26.66
N ILE A 148 -5.41 21.79 25.62
CA ILE A 148 -4.63 20.64 25.15
C ILE A 148 -3.83 21.07 23.92
N VAL A 149 -2.52 20.84 23.93
CA VAL A 149 -1.64 21.12 22.80
C VAL A 149 -1.97 20.16 21.65
N PHE A 150 -2.53 20.69 20.57
CA PHE A 150 -2.73 19.92 19.35
C PHE A 150 -1.39 19.82 18.60
N VAL A 151 -0.89 18.61 18.38
CA VAL A 151 0.37 18.34 17.67
C VAL A 151 0.08 18.34 16.16
N GLY A 152 0.06 19.53 15.58
CA GLY A 152 -0.30 19.77 14.20
C GLY A 152 -0.34 21.28 13.88
N PRO A 153 -0.84 21.67 12.69
CA PRO A 153 -0.92 23.06 12.29
C PRO A 153 -2.04 23.81 13.02
N PRO A 154 -2.03 25.15 12.96
CA PRO A 154 -3.12 25.98 13.47
C PRO A 154 -4.45 25.67 12.76
N ALA A 155 -5.56 25.68 13.52
CA ALA A 155 -6.89 25.41 13.00
C ALA A 155 -7.27 26.29 11.78
N ARG A 156 -6.78 27.55 11.74
CA ARG A 156 -7.00 28.46 10.60
C ARG A 156 -6.32 27.96 9.32
N ALA A 157 -5.05 27.55 9.40
CA ALA A 157 -4.32 27.02 8.24
C ALA A 157 -4.99 25.75 7.68
N MET A 158 -5.50 24.88 8.59
CA MET A 158 -6.28 23.69 8.20
C MET A 158 -7.57 24.08 7.46
N ALA A 159 -8.30 25.08 7.96
CA ALA A 159 -9.54 25.55 7.33
C ALA A 159 -9.28 26.20 5.97
N ASP A 160 -8.25 27.08 5.86
CA ASP A 160 -7.90 27.75 4.62
C ASP A 160 -7.43 26.77 3.52
N MET A 161 -6.70 25.70 3.90
CA MET A 161 -6.20 24.68 2.95
C MET A 161 -7.21 23.58 2.67
N GLY A 162 -8.13 23.31 3.57
CA GLY A 162 -9.20 22.32 3.39
C GLY A 162 -10.27 22.72 2.37
N ASP A 163 -10.40 24.01 2.07
CA ASP A 163 -11.29 24.52 1.02
C ASP A 163 -10.51 24.66 -0.30
N LYS A 164 -10.87 23.87 -1.31
CA LYS A 164 -10.15 23.80 -2.59
C LYS A 164 -10.17 25.11 -3.38
N ALA A 165 -11.26 25.87 -3.31
CA ALA A 165 -11.34 27.15 -4.00
C ALA A 165 -10.50 28.20 -3.26
N ARG A 166 -10.66 28.27 -1.94
CA ARG A 166 -9.92 29.18 -1.07
C ARG A 166 -8.42 28.93 -1.10
N SER A 167 -8.00 27.68 -1.05
CA SER A 167 -6.58 27.33 -1.13
C SER A 167 -5.94 27.81 -2.43
N LYS A 168 -6.62 27.65 -3.57
CA LYS A 168 -6.12 28.12 -4.87
C LYS A 168 -6.05 29.65 -4.98
N GLU A 169 -7.02 30.36 -4.42
CA GLU A 169 -6.95 31.81 -4.33
C GLU A 169 -5.69 32.26 -3.57
N ILE A 170 -5.47 31.69 -2.40
CA ILE A 170 -4.29 32.00 -1.56
C ILE A 170 -3.01 31.66 -2.30
N MET A 171 -2.93 30.47 -2.92
CA MET A 171 -1.73 30.03 -3.64
C MET A 171 -1.43 30.91 -4.85
N THR A 172 -2.45 31.26 -5.63
CA THR A 172 -2.30 32.18 -6.78
C THR A 172 -1.79 33.52 -6.32
N ALA A 173 -2.39 34.10 -5.25
CA ALA A 173 -1.93 35.36 -4.68
C ALA A 173 -0.51 35.34 -4.16
N ALA A 174 -0.05 34.17 -3.66
CA ALA A 174 1.32 33.91 -3.20
C ALA A 174 2.30 33.63 -4.35
N GLY A 175 1.86 33.56 -5.61
CA GLY A 175 2.71 33.26 -6.76
C GLY A 175 3.09 31.79 -6.88
N VAL A 176 2.31 30.88 -6.28
CA VAL A 176 2.42 29.43 -6.47
C VAL A 176 1.58 29.06 -7.69
N PRO A 177 2.16 28.38 -8.70
CA PRO A 177 1.44 28.02 -9.92
C PRO A 177 0.30 27.05 -9.64
N CYS A 178 -0.92 27.40 -10.01
CA CYS A 178 -2.09 26.52 -9.92
C CYS A 178 -2.49 26.01 -11.30
N VAL A 179 -3.14 24.83 -11.34
CA VAL A 179 -3.69 24.30 -12.60
C VAL A 179 -4.59 25.34 -13.22
N PRO A 180 -4.37 25.73 -14.51
CA PRO A 180 -5.26 26.67 -15.21
C PRO A 180 -6.71 26.17 -15.14
N GLY A 181 -7.62 27.02 -14.68
CA GLY A 181 -8.99 26.59 -14.47
C GLY A 181 -9.92 27.66 -14.01
N TYR A 182 -11.21 27.31 -13.94
CA TYR A 182 -12.28 28.15 -13.42
C TYR A 182 -12.75 27.63 -12.05
N HIS A 183 -12.71 28.52 -11.06
CA HIS A 183 -13.08 28.24 -9.66
C HIS A 183 -14.12 29.22 -9.14
N GLY A 184 -14.79 29.94 -10.05
CA GLY A 184 -15.73 31.04 -9.72
C GLY A 184 -17.09 30.54 -9.23
N PRO A 185 -17.90 31.46 -8.67
CA PRO A 185 -19.22 31.17 -8.10
C PRO A 185 -20.30 30.87 -9.14
N GLU A 186 -20.11 31.31 -10.41
CA GLU A 186 -21.09 31.06 -11.46
C GLU A 186 -21.08 29.60 -11.89
N GLN A 187 -22.20 28.92 -11.71
CA GLN A 187 -22.30 27.46 -11.88
C GLN A 187 -23.29 27.08 -13.00
N ALA A 188 -23.76 28.03 -13.81
CA ALA A 188 -24.61 27.74 -14.95
C ALA A 188 -23.88 26.83 -15.95
N PRO A 189 -24.51 25.77 -16.51
CA PRO A 189 -23.85 24.85 -17.45
C PRO A 189 -23.23 25.58 -18.65
N ALA A 190 -23.89 26.58 -19.19
CA ALA A 190 -23.39 27.36 -20.32
C ALA A 190 -22.11 28.16 -19.97
N GLU A 191 -22.02 28.73 -18.77
CA GLU A 191 -20.81 29.43 -18.31
C GLU A 191 -19.65 28.45 -18.10
N LEU A 192 -19.88 27.33 -17.42
CA LEU A 192 -18.85 26.31 -17.21
C LEU A 192 -18.31 25.75 -18.54
N ARG A 193 -19.20 25.58 -19.55
CA ARG A 193 -18.81 25.15 -20.90
C ARG A 193 -17.96 26.20 -21.59
N ALA A 194 -18.34 27.48 -21.50
CA ALA A 194 -17.55 28.58 -22.06
C ALA A 194 -16.16 28.65 -21.43
N ARG A 195 -16.06 28.51 -20.11
CA ARG A 195 -14.77 28.43 -19.40
C ARG A 195 -13.95 27.22 -19.80
N ALA A 196 -14.58 26.08 -20.00
CA ALA A 196 -13.86 24.86 -20.51
C ALA A 196 -13.26 25.11 -21.89
N ALA A 197 -14.00 25.79 -22.78
CA ALA A 197 -13.51 26.18 -24.10
C ALA A 197 -12.34 27.18 -24.03
N GLU A 198 -12.39 28.16 -23.10
CA GLU A 198 -11.29 29.10 -22.85
C GLU A 198 -10.02 28.39 -22.37
N ILE A 199 -10.14 27.42 -21.42
CA ILE A 199 -9.04 26.62 -20.86
C ILE A 199 -8.45 25.70 -21.94
N GLY A 200 -9.29 25.26 -22.87
CA GLY A 200 -8.95 24.31 -23.94
C GLY A 200 -9.02 22.86 -23.49
N TYR A 201 -9.76 22.06 -24.26
CA TYR A 201 -9.88 20.61 -23.99
C TYR A 201 -8.55 19.87 -24.13
N PRO A 202 -8.34 18.72 -23.44
CA PRO A 202 -9.23 18.13 -22.45
C PRO A 202 -9.26 18.93 -21.13
N VAL A 203 -10.42 18.91 -20.44
CA VAL A 203 -10.59 19.52 -19.11
C VAL A 203 -11.08 18.49 -18.11
N LEU A 204 -10.83 18.75 -16.84
CA LEU A 204 -11.28 17.95 -15.70
C LEU A 204 -12.36 18.71 -14.94
N LEU A 205 -13.56 18.12 -14.87
CA LEU A 205 -14.61 18.57 -13.95
C LEU A 205 -14.39 17.90 -12.59
N LYS A 206 -14.44 18.65 -11.50
CA LYS A 206 -14.36 18.10 -10.14
C LYS A 206 -15.20 18.90 -9.15
N SER A 207 -15.79 18.20 -8.18
CA SER A 207 -16.54 18.84 -7.09
C SER A 207 -15.62 19.65 -6.18
N VAL A 208 -16.10 20.82 -5.72
CA VAL A 208 -15.43 21.61 -4.68
C VAL A 208 -15.34 20.82 -3.37
N LYS A 209 -16.41 20.07 -3.03
CA LYS A 209 -16.44 19.19 -1.86
C LYS A 209 -15.97 17.79 -2.24
N GLY A 210 -15.24 17.14 -1.32
CA GLY A 210 -14.88 15.73 -1.43
C GLY A 210 -13.46 15.45 -1.89
N GLY A 211 -13.10 14.16 -1.85
CA GLY A 211 -11.80 13.60 -2.19
C GLY A 211 -11.93 12.18 -2.77
N GLY A 212 -10.80 11.53 -3.08
CA GLY A 212 -10.80 10.14 -3.56
C GLY A 212 -11.38 9.94 -4.96
N GLY A 213 -11.39 10.98 -5.81
CA GLY A 213 -11.80 10.87 -7.21
C GLY A 213 -13.32 10.85 -7.46
N LYS A 214 -14.16 10.87 -6.44
CA LYS A 214 -15.63 10.93 -6.60
C LYS A 214 -16.08 12.28 -7.14
N GLY A 215 -17.03 12.28 -8.09
CA GLY A 215 -17.52 13.50 -8.74
C GLY A 215 -16.52 14.10 -9.73
N MET A 216 -15.54 13.36 -10.21
CA MET A 216 -14.56 13.78 -11.21
C MET A 216 -14.89 13.19 -12.58
N ARG A 217 -14.81 14.04 -13.64
CA ARG A 217 -14.98 13.61 -15.04
C ARG A 217 -14.00 14.31 -15.95
N ILE A 218 -13.33 13.53 -16.78
CA ILE A 218 -12.52 14.04 -17.89
C ILE A 218 -13.46 14.35 -19.03
N VAL A 219 -13.36 15.57 -19.60
CA VAL A 219 -14.11 15.99 -20.78
C VAL A 219 -13.11 16.26 -21.90
N ARG A 220 -13.18 15.46 -22.96
CA ARG A 220 -12.21 15.50 -24.05
C ARG A 220 -12.60 16.46 -25.17
N SER A 221 -13.90 16.72 -25.29
CA SER A 221 -14.45 17.60 -26.32
C SER A 221 -15.67 18.38 -25.82
N ASP A 222 -16.01 19.43 -26.52
CA ASP A 222 -17.16 20.29 -26.22
C ASP A 222 -18.49 19.51 -26.29
N ASP A 223 -18.61 18.54 -27.17
CA ASP A 223 -19.82 17.72 -27.34
C ASP A 223 -20.12 16.83 -26.12
N GLU A 224 -19.09 16.41 -25.39
CA GLU A 224 -19.24 15.56 -24.20
C GLU A 224 -19.58 16.38 -22.94
N PHE A 225 -19.35 17.70 -22.96
CA PHE A 225 -19.31 18.51 -21.75
C PHE A 225 -20.57 18.40 -20.90
N GLU A 226 -21.76 18.56 -21.51
CA GLU A 226 -23.01 18.57 -20.74
C GLU A 226 -23.36 17.21 -20.13
N ALA A 227 -23.05 16.12 -20.85
CA ALA A 227 -23.28 14.75 -20.36
C ALA A 227 -22.39 14.46 -19.17
N GLN A 228 -21.09 14.81 -19.27
CA GLN A 228 -20.11 14.62 -18.21
C GLN A 228 -20.40 15.51 -16.99
N LEU A 229 -20.82 16.77 -17.21
CA LEU A 229 -21.22 17.69 -16.13
C LEU A 229 -22.41 17.14 -15.34
N ARG A 230 -23.45 16.65 -16.01
CA ARG A 230 -24.62 16.04 -15.35
C ARG A 230 -24.20 14.82 -14.53
N SER A 231 -23.35 13.95 -15.09
CA SER A 231 -22.84 12.75 -14.42
C SER A 231 -22.00 13.11 -13.19
N ALA A 232 -21.08 14.07 -13.32
CA ALA A 232 -20.24 14.53 -12.22
C ALA A 232 -21.07 15.10 -11.05
N ARG A 233 -22.05 15.96 -11.37
CA ARG A 233 -22.95 16.55 -10.36
C ARG A 233 -23.81 15.53 -9.64
N ALA A 234 -24.35 14.54 -10.38
CA ALA A 234 -25.19 13.48 -9.80
C ALA A 234 -24.40 12.64 -8.80
N GLU A 235 -23.19 12.21 -9.16
CA GLU A 235 -22.29 11.47 -8.26
C GLU A 235 -21.86 12.32 -7.06
N ALA A 236 -21.49 13.57 -7.29
CA ALA A 236 -21.06 14.46 -6.21
C ALA A 236 -22.19 14.77 -5.22
N ARG A 237 -23.43 14.95 -5.69
CA ARG A 237 -24.60 15.10 -4.81
C ARG A 237 -24.85 13.84 -3.98
N ALA A 238 -24.79 12.68 -4.59
CA ALA A 238 -24.97 11.40 -3.91
C ALA A 238 -23.90 11.13 -2.84
N SER A 239 -22.65 11.54 -3.12
CA SER A 239 -21.50 11.27 -2.23
C SER A 239 -21.30 12.32 -1.14
N PHE A 240 -21.60 13.59 -1.39
CA PHE A 240 -21.22 14.73 -0.52
C PHE A 240 -22.41 15.58 -0.05
N GLY A 241 -23.64 15.24 -0.46
CA GLY A 241 -24.84 15.97 -0.08
C GLY A 241 -24.93 17.38 -0.65
N ASP A 242 -25.62 18.28 0.05
CA ASP A 242 -25.86 19.65 -0.39
C ASP A 242 -24.57 20.44 -0.63
N GLY A 243 -24.47 21.07 -1.80
CA GLY A 243 -23.30 21.83 -2.25
C GLY A 243 -22.17 20.98 -2.86
N GLY A 244 -22.33 19.64 -2.95
CA GLY A 244 -21.41 18.76 -3.69
C GLY A 244 -21.44 19.01 -5.20
N GLU A 245 -22.52 19.59 -5.73
CA GLU A 245 -22.71 19.88 -7.15
C GLU A 245 -22.02 21.15 -7.67
N VAL A 246 -21.35 21.91 -6.79
CA VAL A 246 -20.50 23.03 -7.21
C VAL A 246 -19.23 22.45 -7.83
N MET A 247 -19.02 22.79 -9.12
CA MET A 247 -17.96 22.20 -9.93
C MET A 247 -16.84 23.20 -10.22
N LEU A 248 -15.62 22.70 -10.19
CA LEU A 248 -14.42 23.33 -10.73
C LEU A 248 -14.17 22.76 -12.14
N VAL A 249 -13.68 23.61 -13.04
CA VAL A 249 -13.24 23.21 -14.38
C VAL A 249 -11.75 23.50 -14.48
N GLU A 250 -10.93 22.49 -14.70
CA GLU A 250 -9.48 22.63 -14.74
C GLU A 250 -8.89 21.99 -16.00
N LYS A 251 -7.74 22.50 -16.46
CA LYS A 251 -6.98 21.83 -17.52
C LYS A 251 -6.65 20.41 -17.09
N TYR A 252 -6.95 19.44 -17.93
CA TYR A 252 -6.51 18.07 -17.71
C TYR A 252 -5.07 17.88 -18.20
N VAL A 253 -4.21 17.35 -17.35
CA VAL A 253 -2.83 16.97 -17.66
C VAL A 253 -2.86 15.52 -18.10
N GLU A 254 -2.39 15.20 -19.29
CA GLU A 254 -2.55 13.86 -19.87
C GLU A 254 -1.57 12.85 -19.30
N ARG A 255 -0.33 13.27 -19.04
CA ARG A 255 0.73 12.41 -18.44
C ARG A 255 1.24 13.02 -17.14
N PRO A 256 0.41 12.99 -16.08
CA PRO A 256 0.76 13.64 -14.83
C PRO A 256 1.66 12.78 -13.98
N ARG A 257 2.68 13.41 -13.37
CA ARG A 257 3.38 12.87 -12.22
C ARG A 257 2.84 13.53 -10.95
N HIS A 258 2.69 12.74 -9.91
CA HIS A 258 2.33 13.20 -8.59
C HIS A 258 3.61 13.42 -7.79
N VAL A 259 4.09 14.66 -7.76
CA VAL A 259 5.28 15.05 -7.00
C VAL A 259 4.85 15.93 -5.84
N GLU A 260 5.39 15.65 -4.67
CA GLU A 260 5.01 16.37 -3.46
C GLU A 260 6.24 16.77 -2.65
N VAL A 261 6.13 17.86 -1.88
CA VAL A 261 7.24 18.38 -1.08
C VAL A 261 6.89 18.30 0.39
N GLN A 262 7.70 17.60 1.17
CA GLN A 262 7.61 17.62 2.62
C GLN A 262 8.09 18.95 3.16
N ILE A 263 7.21 19.72 3.78
CA ILE A 263 7.58 20.95 4.47
C ILE A 263 7.52 20.75 5.99
N PHE A 264 8.28 21.57 6.67
CA PHE A 264 8.18 21.72 8.12
C PHE A 264 8.37 23.18 8.51
N ALA A 265 7.47 23.71 9.38
CA ALA A 265 7.50 25.10 9.79
C ALA A 265 7.43 25.25 11.32
N ASP A 266 8.03 26.30 11.85
CA ASP A 266 7.97 26.64 13.28
C ASP A 266 7.08 27.87 13.53
N LYS A 267 6.85 28.17 14.83
CA LYS A 267 6.06 29.31 15.26
C LYS A 267 6.76 30.68 15.06
N TYR A 268 8.01 30.68 14.61
CA TYR A 268 8.85 31.87 14.43
C TYR A 268 8.94 32.32 12.97
N GLY A 269 8.18 31.70 12.07
CA GLY A 269 8.16 32.02 10.65
C GLY A 269 9.25 31.36 9.84
N ASN A 270 9.97 30.37 10.39
CA ASN A 270 10.89 29.56 9.61
C ASN A 270 10.16 28.39 8.97
N CYS A 271 10.49 28.09 7.71
CA CYS A 271 9.96 26.95 6.98
C CYS A 271 11.07 26.32 6.14
N VAL A 272 11.19 25.00 6.19
CA VAL A 272 12.13 24.20 5.40
C VAL A 272 11.41 23.16 4.55
N ALA A 273 12.02 22.79 3.42
CA ALA A 273 11.62 21.66 2.59
C ALA A 273 12.57 20.48 2.86
N LEU A 274 12.00 19.32 3.18
CA LEU A 274 12.77 18.10 3.46
C LEU A 274 12.83 17.17 2.22
N GLY A 275 12.93 17.76 1.05
CA GLY A 275 12.95 17.06 -0.22
C GLY A 275 11.55 16.81 -0.78
N GLU A 276 11.53 16.45 -2.05
CA GLU A 276 10.34 16.01 -2.74
C GLU A 276 10.23 14.48 -2.74
N ARG A 277 9.00 14.01 -2.90
CA ARG A 277 8.66 12.60 -3.15
C ARG A 277 7.92 12.48 -4.47
N ASP A 278 8.16 11.40 -5.18
CA ASP A 278 7.30 10.97 -6.29
C ASP A 278 6.34 9.89 -5.81
N CYS A 279 5.05 10.12 -5.99
CA CYS A 279 3.96 9.22 -5.61
C CYS A 279 3.11 8.82 -6.84
N SER A 280 3.72 8.83 -8.02
CA SER A 280 3.03 8.58 -9.29
C SER A 280 2.58 7.14 -9.44
N VAL A 281 3.28 6.17 -8.85
CA VAL A 281 2.87 4.76 -8.92
C VAL A 281 1.71 4.52 -7.97
N GLN A 282 0.50 4.61 -8.50
CA GLN A 282 -0.74 4.54 -7.74
C GLN A 282 -1.83 3.80 -8.49
N ARG A 283 -2.86 3.36 -7.79
CA ARG A 283 -4.03 2.70 -8.34
C ARG A 283 -5.29 3.42 -7.88
N ARG A 284 -6.11 3.93 -8.81
CA ARG A 284 -7.34 4.66 -8.49
C ARG A 284 -7.12 5.74 -7.42
N HIS A 285 -6.05 6.51 -7.56
CA HIS A 285 -5.61 7.55 -6.62
C HIS A 285 -5.11 7.04 -5.24
N GLN A 286 -4.89 5.74 -5.07
CA GLN A 286 -4.23 5.17 -3.90
C GLN A 286 -2.75 4.94 -4.22
N LYS A 287 -1.86 5.62 -3.50
CA LYS A 287 -0.41 5.47 -3.61
C LYS A 287 0.00 4.05 -3.24
N ILE A 288 0.94 3.46 -3.97
CA ILE A 288 1.44 2.09 -3.79
C ILE A 288 2.95 2.09 -3.55
N LEU A 289 3.69 2.87 -4.35
CA LEU A 289 5.11 3.12 -4.18
C LEU A 289 5.36 4.62 -4.11
N GLU A 290 6.17 5.03 -3.15
CA GLU A 290 6.63 6.40 -2.99
C GLU A 290 8.15 6.42 -2.90
N GLU A 291 8.78 7.37 -3.58
CA GLU A 291 10.23 7.47 -3.64
C GLU A 291 10.74 8.91 -3.43
N SER A 292 11.90 9.04 -2.86
CA SER A 292 12.62 10.30 -2.70
C SER A 292 14.14 10.09 -2.90
N PRO A 293 14.82 10.98 -3.66
CA PRO A 293 14.28 12.06 -4.49
C PRO A 293 13.44 11.57 -5.68
N ALA A 294 12.58 12.44 -6.22
CA ALA A 294 11.80 12.14 -7.43
C ALA A 294 12.73 11.85 -8.62
N PRO A 295 12.55 10.73 -9.36
CA PRO A 295 13.39 10.37 -10.48
C PRO A 295 13.25 11.36 -11.63
N LEU A 296 14.31 11.50 -12.46
CA LEU A 296 14.32 12.31 -13.68
C LEU A 296 13.82 13.76 -13.49
N LEU A 297 14.04 14.33 -12.33
CA LEU A 297 13.73 15.73 -12.03
C LEU A 297 15.05 16.52 -12.01
N ASP A 298 15.15 17.55 -12.85
CA ASP A 298 16.33 18.41 -12.87
C ASP A 298 16.40 19.30 -11.61
N ASP A 299 17.61 19.73 -11.26
CA ASP A 299 17.85 20.45 -10.02
C ASP A 299 17.14 21.82 -9.97
N ALA A 300 16.97 22.49 -11.12
CA ALA A 300 16.29 23.78 -11.17
C ALA A 300 14.79 23.61 -10.85
N THR A 301 14.14 22.63 -11.45
CA THR A 301 12.75 22.29 -11.17
C THR A 301 12.56 21.83 -9.74
N ARG A 302 13.50 21.03 -9.21
CA ARG A 302 13.50 20.58 -7.81
C ARG A 302 13.52 21.73 -6.81
N HIS A 303 14.45 22.66 -6.98
CA HIS A 303 14.56 23.82 -6.11
C HIS A 303 13.34 24.76 -6.23
N ASP A 304 12.80 24.95 -7.44
CA ASP A 304 11.60 25.76 -7.63
C ASP A 304 10.39 25.12 -6.93
N LEU A 305 10.22 23.79 -7.01
CA LEU A 305 9.20 23.05 -6.26
C LEU A 305 9.34 23.28 -4.74
N TRP A 306 10.55 23.17 -4.19
CA TRP A 306 10.80 23.39 -2.76
C TRP A 306 10.50 24.83 -2.34
N ASP A 307 10.90 25.81 -3.13
CA ASP A 307 10.63 27.22 -2.86
C ASP A 307 9.14 27.53 -2.95
N LYS A 308 8.42 26.98 -3.92
CA LYS A 308 6.96 27.13 -4.03
C LYS A 308 6.23 26.48 -2.86
N ALA A 309 6.67 25.30 -2.42
CA ALA A 309 6.10 24.61 -1.26
C ALA A 309 6.32 25.41 0.05
N ARG A 310 7.52 25.95 0.26
CA ARG A 310 7.80 26.83 1.40
C ARG A 310 6.97 28.11 1.35
N THR A 311 6.85 28.71 0.17
CA THR A 311 6.01 29.90 -0.06
C THR A 311 4.55 29.60 0.27
N ALA A 312 4.02 28.46 -0.16
CA ALA A 312 2.66 28.02 0.14
C ALA A 312 2.42 27.92 1.65
N ALA A 313 3.33 27.29 2.38
CA ALA A 313 3.24 27.13 3.83
C ALA A 313 3.28 28.48 4.56
N LEU A 314 4.20 29.36 4.19
CA LEU A 314 4.35 30.69 4.79
C LEU A 314 3.13 31.57 4.54
N ALA A 315 2.50 31.48 3.36
CA ALA A 315 1.32 32.26 3.00
C ALA A 315 0.11 32.02 3.93
N VAL A 316 0.03 30.85 4.56
CA VAL A 316 -1.05 30.49 5.49
C VAL A 316 -0.61 30.47 6.96
N GLY A 317 0.62 30.92 7.26
CA GLY A 317 1.17 30.88 8.61
C GLY A 317 1.23 29.47 9.18
N TYR A 318 1.66 28.50 8.35
CA TYR A 318 1.71 27.09 8.70
C TYR A 318 2.70 26.80 9.82
N VAL A 319 2.41 25.80 10.66
CA VAL A 319 3.28 25.30 11.74
C VAL A 319 3.21 23.77 11.79
N GLY A 320 4.32 23.11 11.98
CA GLY A 320 4.44 21.66 12.05
C GLY A 320 4.73 21.03 10.70
N ALA A 321 4.50 19.70 10.62
CA ALA A 321 4.67 18.90 9.41
C ALA A 321 3.51 19.11 8.44
N GLY A 322 3.81 19.34 7.16
CA GLY A 322 2.82 19.42 6.09
C GLY A 322 3.42 18.98 4.77
N THR A 323 2.58 18.69 3.82
CA THR A 323 3.00 18.30 2.47
C THR A 323 2.25 19.12 1.44
N VAL A 324 2.99 19.71 0.51
CA VAL A 324 2.42 20.44 -0.63
C VAL A 324 2.51 19.53 -1.86
N GLU A 325 1.36 19.16 -2.39
CA GLU A 325 1.23 18.26 -3.53
C GLU A 325 1.14 19.05 -4.84
N PHE A 326 1.90 18.59 -5.82
CA PHE A 326 1.94 19.17 -7.17
C PHE A 326 1.67 18.09 -8.21
N ILE A 327 0.98 18.50 -9.26
CA ILE A 327 0.90 17.76 -10.50
C ILE A 327 1.98 18.29 -11.44
N LEU A 328 2.90 17.44 -11.84
CA LEU A 328 3.96 17.74 -12.80
C LEU A 328 3.57 17.15 -14.15
N ASP A 329 3.44 18.00 -15.15
CA ASP A 329 3.20 17.58 -16.53
C ASP A 329 4.51 17.05 -17.13
N LYS A 330 4.55 15.77 -17.42
CA LYS A 330 5.73 15.07 -17.92
C LYS A 330 6.15 15.56 -19.31
N ASP A 331 5.20 16.02 -20.13
CA ASP A 331 5.46 16.43 -21.50
C ASP A 331 5.99 17.87 -21.59
N THR A 332 5.57 18.75 -20.67
CA THR A 332 5.99 20.15 -20.66
C THR A 332 7.01 20.50 -19.56
N GLY A 333 7.20 19.64 -18.57
CA GLY A 333 8.02 19.89 -17.38
C GLY A 333 7.41 20.94 -16.43
N LYS A 334 6.20 21.44 -16.70
CA LYS A 334 5.52 22.40 -15.82
C LYS A 334 4.85 21.69 -14.66
N PHE A 335 4.88 22.33 -13.49
CA PHE A 335 4.17 21.80 -12.32
C PHE A 335 3.14 22.79 -11.80
N TYR A 336 2.12 22.28 -11.14
CA TYR A 336 1.01 23.05 -10.62
C TYR A 336 0.59 22.57 -9.26
N PHE A 337 0.26 23.47 -8.36
CA PHE A 337 -0.30 23.18 -7.04
C PHE A 337 -1.61 22.39 -7.18
N MET A 338 -1.69 21.30 -6.44
CA MET A 338 -2.85 20.44 -6.37
C MET A 338 -3.61 20.64 -5.06
N GLU A 339 -2.97 20.39 -3.95
CA GLU A 339 -3.48 20.56 -2.60
C GLU A 339 -2.34 20.61 -1.57
N MET A 340 -2.68 20.97 -0.33
CA MET A 340 -1.76 20.88 0.79
C MET A 340 -2.37 20.00 1.88
N ASN A 341 -1.68 18.91 2.19
CA ASN A 341 -2.06 18.06 3.31
C ASN A 341 -1.53 18.64 4.61
N THR A 342 -2.47 19.03 5.48
CA THR A 342 -2.17 19.75 6.73
C THR A 342 -1.93 18.80 7.91
N ARG A 343 -1.16 17.75 7.68
CA ARG A 343 -0.85 16.67 8.62
C ARG A 343 0.46 15.97 8.27
N LEU A 344 0.89 15.08 9.14
CA LEU A 344 1.94 14.11 8.79
C LEU A 344 1.41 13.17 7.69
N GLN A 345 2.21 12.91 6.66
CA GLN A 345 1.85 11.98 5.58
C GLN A 345 2.14 10.54 5.94
N VAL A 346 1.43 9.61 5.27
CA VAL A 346 1.69 8.16 5.40
C VAL A 346 3.13 7.86 5.02
N GLU A 347 3.58 8.43 3.91
CA GLU A 347 4.88 8.26 3.25
C GLU A 347 6.02 9.14 3.82
N HIS A 348 5.82 9.73 5.01
CA HIS A 348 6.87 10.51 5.70
C HIS A 348 8.18 9.73 5.92
N PRO A 349 8.17 8.39 6.09
CA PRO A 349 9.41 7.64 6.30
C PRO A 349 10.40 7.75 5.15
N VAL A 350 9.95 7.96 3.91
CA VAL A 350 10.83 8.13 2.76
C VAL A 350 11.69 9.39 2.94
N SER A 351 11.05 10.53 3.32
CA SER A 351 11.77 11.77 3.63
C SER A 351 12.69 11.62 4.84
N GLU A 352 12.26 10.89 5.87
CA GLU A 352 13.11 10.59 7.04
C GLU A 352 14.36 9.81 6.66
N MET A 353 14.26 8.84 5.76
CA MET A 353 15.40 8.01 5.33
C MET A 353 16.43 8.83 4.55
N VAL A 354 16.01 9.77 3.69
CA VAL A 354 16.94 10.58 2.89
C VAL A 354 17.47 11.80 3.64
N THR A 355 16.79 12.29 4.68
CA THR A 355 17.26 13.42 5.49
C THR A 355 17.93 13.00 6.79
N GLY A 356 17.71 11.76 7.25
CA GLY A 356 18.18 11.30 8.55
C GLY A 356 17.51 12.00 9.71
N THR A 357 16.22 12.38 9.56
CA THR A 357 15.42 13.07 10.57
C THR A 357 14.33 12.16 11.13
N ASP A 358 13.78 12.49 12.27
CA ASP A 358 12.53 11.94 12.81
C ASP A 358 11.47 13.05 12.82
N LEU A 359 10.50 13.00 11.91
CA LEU A 359 9.50 14.06 11.76
C LEU A 359 8.51 14.10 12.93
N VAL A 360 8.27 12.97 13.60
CA VAL A 360 7.44 12.93 14.82
C VAL A 360 8.17 13.59 15.99
N GLU A 361 9.48 13.40 16.12
CA GLU A 361 10.29 14.13 17.08
C GLU A 361 10.22 15.64 16.80
N TRP A 362 10.35 16.04 15.53
CA TRP A 362 10.23 17.45 15.15
C TRP A 362 8.84 18.02 15.47
N GLN A 363 7.77 17.24 15.26
CA GLN A 363 6.42 17.64 15.63
C GLN A 363 6.32 17.92 17.15
N PHE A 364 6.90 17.07 17.99
CA PHE A 364 6.90 17.30 19.44
C PHE A 364 7.72 18.54 19.85
N ARG A 365 8.90 18.73 19.27
CA ARG A 365 9.74 19.90 19.51
C ARG A 365 9.04 21.21 19.14
N ILE A 366 8.45 21.26 17.96
CA ILE A 366 7.72 22.46 17.48
C ILE A 366 6.46 22.69 18.32
N ALA A 367 5.72 21.65 18.68
CA ALA A 367 4.56 21.75 19.56
C ALA A 367 4.94 22.29 20.96
N ALA A 368 6.12 21.91 21.47
CA ALA A 368 6.70 22.43 22.72
C ALA A 368 7.17 23.89 22.61
N GLY A 369 7.25 24.46 21.41
CA GLY A 369 7.68 25.84 21.17
C GLY A 369 9.15 26.00 20.79
N GLU A 370 9.84 24.93 20.38
CA GLU A 370 11.21 24.99 19.89
C GLU A 370 11.27 25.55 18.45
N ARG A 371 12.46 25.94 18.00
CA ARG A 371 12.74 26.28 16.60
C ARG A 371 13.02 25.02 15.79
N LEU A 372 12.97 25.14 14.45
CA LEU A 372 13.39 24.07 13.55
C LEU A 372 14.81 23.60 13.89
N PRO A 373 15.04 22.26 13.98
CA PRO A 373 16.34 21.70 14.36
C PRO A 373 17.44 21.86 13.29
N LEU A 374 17.07 22.01 12.01
CA LEU A 374 18.00 22.12 10.89
C LEU A 374 17.62 23.30 9.98
N THR A 375 18.64 23.86 9.33
CA THR A 375 18.50 24.83 8.22
C THR A 375 18.24 24.13 6.90
N GLN A 376 17.82 24.89 5.87
CA GLN A 376 17.62 24.35 4.52
C GLN A 376 18.92 23.77 3.94
N ASP A 377 20.03 24.49 4.07
CA ASP A 377 21.34 24.07 3.54
C ASP A 377 21.81 22.74 4.16
N GLU A 378 21.58 22.55 5.49
CA GLU A 378 21.90 21.28 6.18
C GLU A 378 21.04 20.12 5.69
N ILE A 379 19.76 20.37 5.39
CA ILE A 379 18.85 19.35 4.83
C ILE A 379 19.31 18.95 3.43
N GLU A 380 19.62 19.90 2.57
CA GLU A 380 20.09 19.64 1.20
C GLU A 380 21.38 18.81 1.21
N ALA A 381 22.33 19.17 2.06
CA ALA A 381 23.57 18.40 2.22
C ALA A 381 23.29 16.94 2.63
N ARG A 382 22.36 16.72 3.55
CA ARG A 382 21.97 15.37 3.98
C ARG A 382 21.31 14.56 2.89
N ILE A 383 20.41 15.15 2.07
CA ILE A 383 19.77 14.47 0.95
C ILE A 383 20.82 13.99 -0.05
N LEU A 384 21.78 14.84 -0.40
CA LEU A 384 22.88 14.50 -1.31
C LEU A 384 23.75 13.36 -0.77
N GLU A 385 24.02 13.34 0.54
CA GLU A 385 24.86 12.32 1.18
C GLU A 385 24.15 10.97 1.29
N ARG A 386 22.85 10.96 1.55
CA ARG A 386 22.12 9.76 1.96
C ARG A 386 21.50 8.95 0.80
N GLY A 387 21.50 9.49 -0.40
CA GLY A 387 21.08 8.81 -1.62
C GLY A 387 19.56 8.79 -1.80
N ALA A 388 18.96 7.61 -2.08
CA ALA A 388 17.56 7.48 -2.41
C ALA A 388 16.84 6.48 -1.49
N ALA A 389 15.56 6.71 -1.25
CA ALA A 389 14.70 5.81 -0.48
C ALA A 389 13.38 5.54 -1.22
N ILE A 390 12.83 4.34 -1.01
CA ILE A 390 11.55 3.92 -1.59
C ILE A 390 10.73 3.28 -0.48
N GLU A 391 9.45 3.67 -0.39
CA GLU A 391 8.44 3.04 0.46
C GLU A 391 7.51 2.20 -0.41
N ALA A 392 7.18 1.00 0.05
CA ALA A 392 6.14 0.16 -0.51
C ALA A 392 5.05 -0.06 0.54
N ARG A 393 3.81 0.26 0.19
CA ARG A 393 2.65 -0.03 1.04
C ARG A 393 2.21 -1.47 0.85
N ILE A 394 2.23 -2.25 1.92
CA ILE A 394 1.75 -3.63 1.94
C ILE A 394 0.27 -3.63 2.30
N TYR A 395 -0.58 -3.94 1.33
CA TYR A 395 -2.03 -3.98 1.49
C TYR A 395 -2.59 -5.39 1.49
N ALA A 396 -3.67 -5.58 2.26
CA ALA A 396 -4.55 -6.75 2.19
C ALA A 396 -5.48 -6.59 0.99
N GLU A 397 -5.03 -6.99 -0.19
CA GLU A 397 -5.76 -6.88 -1.46
C GLU A 397 -5.27 -7.90 -2.48
N ASN A 398 -6.11 -8.23 -3.46
CA ASN A 398 -5.76 -9.14 -4.55
C ASN A 398 -5.55 -8.37 -5.87
N PRO A 399 -4.29 -8.11 -6.29
CA PRO A 399 -4.00 -7.38 -7.52
C PRO A 399 -4.51 -8.07 -8.77
N ASP A 400 -4.41 -9.41 -8.85
CA ASP A 400 -4.81 -10.19 -10.02
C ASP A 400 -6.34 -10.23 -10.22
N LYS A 401 -7.11 -9.89 -9.17
CA LYS A 401 -8.57 -9.68 -9.21
C LYS A 401 -8.96 -8.19 -9.20
N GLY A 402 -8.14 -7.33 -9.78
CA GLY A 402 -8.41 -5.89 -9.86
C GLY A 402 -8.25 -5.16 -8.52
N PHE A 403 -7.36 -5.65 -7.66
CA PHE A 403 -7.05 -5.10 -6.34
C PHE A 403 -8.24 -5.11 -5.38
N PHE A 404 -9.05 -6.15 -5.42
CA PHE A 404 -10.11 -6.29 -4.44
C PHE A 404 -9.53 -6.41 -3.03
N PRO A 405 -10.05 -5.61 -2.07
CA PRO A 405 -9.66 -5.71 -0.68
C PRO A 405 -9.91 -7.10 -0.12
N ASP A 406 -9.04 -7.53 0.77
CA ASP A 406 -9.18 -8.80 1.48
C ASP A 406 -9.08 -8.56 3.00
N SER A 407 -9.62 -9.46 3.79
CA SER A 407 -9.63 -9.40 5.25
C SER A 407 -9.48 -10.80 5.82
N GLY A 408 -8.98 -10.91 7.04
CA GLY A 408 -8.82 -12.20 7.65
C GLY A 408 -7.68 -12.26 8.66
N LYS A 409 -7.42 -13.46 9.14
CA LYS A 409 -6.36 -13.73 10.11
C LYS A 409 -5.01 -13.90 9.39
N LEU A 410 -3.98 -13.25 9.89
CA LEU A 410 -2.59 -13.47 9.46
C LEU A 410 -2.09 -14.80 10.05
N VAL A 411 -2.33 -15.90 9.32
CA VAL A 411 -1.99 -17.26 9.74
C VAL A 411 -0.48 -17.45 9.81
N HIS A 412 0.23 -16.78 8.91
CA HIS A 412 1.68 -16.78 8.84
C HIS A 412 2.15 -15.39 8.43
N LEU A 413 3.12 -14.85 9.16
CA LEU A 413 3.74 -13.56 8.87
C LEU A 413 5.24 -13.63 9.18
N VAL A 414 6.05 -13.48 8.15
CA VAL A 414 7.50 -13.26 8.27
C VAL A 414 7.84 -11.96 7.57
N THR A 415 8.57 -11.10 8.26
CA THR A 415 9.02 -9.82 7.71
C THR A 415 10.51 -9.88 7.39
N PRO A 416 11.00 -9.08 6.43
CA PRO A 416 12.43 -8.96 6.18
C PRO A 416 13.17 -8.45 7.41
N LYS A 417 14.46 -8.76 7.47
CA LYS A 417 15.32 -8.28 8.55
C LYS A 417 15.50 -6.76 8.43
N THR A 418 15.24 -6.06 9.51
CA THR A 418 15.46 -4.60 9.58
C THR A 418 16.92 -4.26 9.90
N ASP A 419 17.39 -3.20 9.29
CA ASP A 419 18.69 -2.59 9.51
C ASP A 419 18.58 -1.06 9.29
N PRO A 420 19.66 -0.25 9.34
CA PRO A 420 19.58 1.19 9.09
C PRO A 420 19.05 1.60 7.71
N ASP A 421 19.06 0.67 6.75
CA ASP A 421 18.59 0.88 5.38
C ASP A 421 17.29 0.13 5.03
N VAL A 422 16.79 -0.72 5.92
CA VAL A 422 15.53 -1.46 5.78
C VAL A 422 14.68 -1.24 7.02
N ARG A 423 13.58 -0.54 6.86
CA ARG A 423 12.63 -0.18 7.92
C ARG A 423 11.26 -0.75 7.63
N ILE A 424 10.57 -1.17 8.68
CA ILE A 424 9.18 -1.64 8.60
C ILE A 424 8.36 -0.88 9.65
N ASP A 425 7.33 -0.18 9.20
CA ASP A 425 6.30 0.39 10.05
C ASP A 425 5.03 -0.46 9.89
N ALA A 426 4.74 -1.32 10.86
CA ALA A 426 3.64 -2.29 10.80
C ALA A 426 2.68 -2.13 11.97
N GLY A 427 1.39 -2.39 11.70
CA GLY A 427 0.33 -2.37 12.70
C GLY A 427 -0.12 -3.76 13.16
N PHE A 428 0.40 -4.83 12.57
CA PHE A 428 -0.03 -6.21 12.77
C PHE A 428 1.14 -7.15 13.03
N ALA A 429 0.86 -8.25 13.73
CA ALA A 429 1.75 -9.38 13.96
C ALA A 429 1.09 -10.70 13.52
N GLU A 430 1.88 -11.79 13.46
CA GLU A 430 1.35 -13.14 13.20
C GLU A 430 0.24 -13.47 14.21
N GLY A 431 -0.89 -13.95 13.72
CA GLY A 431 -2.08 -14.26 14.51
C GLY A 431 -3.10 -13.13 14.67
N ASP A 432 -2.75 -11.89 14.35
CA ASP A 432 -3.71 -10.77 14.34
C ASP A 432 -4.69 -10.89 13.16
N THR A 433 -5.81 -10.15 13.25
CA THR A 433 -6.84 -10.14 12.21
C THR A 433 -6.92 -8.76 11.54
N VAL A 434 -6.83 -8.73 10.22
CA VAL A 434 -7.11 -7.54 9.41
C VAL A 434 -8.61 -7.41 9.25
N SER A 435 -9.19 -6.33 9.79
CA SER A 435 -10.63 -6.06 9.82
C SER A 435 -11.07 -5.23 8.63
N GLU A 436 -12.29 -5.46 8.16
CA GLU A 436 -12.97 -4.66 7.12
C GLU A 436 -13.41 -3.26 7.59
N ALA A 437 -13.38 -3.03 8.90
CA ALA A 437 -13.85 -1.76 9.48
C ALA A 437 -12.92 -0.57 9.15
N TYR A 438 -11.69 -0.83 8.70
CA TYR A 438 -10.66 0.16 8.44
C TYR A 438 -9.91 -0.11 7.14
N ASP A 439 -8.92 0.75 6.84
CA ASP A 439 -8.02 0.57 5.71
C ASP A 439 -7.22 -0.74 5.83
N GLY A 440 -7.06 -1.46 4.72
CA GLY A 440 -6.39 -2.75 4.66
C GLY A 440 -4.86 -2.68 4.66
N MET A 441 -4.23 -1.55 4.94
CA MET A 441 -2.78 -1.42 5.00
C MET A 441 -2.19 -2.19 6.19
N ILE A 442 -1.42 -3.24 5.90
CA ILE A 442 -0.80 -4.11 6.90
C ILE A 442 0.49 -3.47 7.43
N ALA A 443 1.32 -2.97 6.53
CA ALA A 443 2.62 -2.40 6.84
C ALA A 443 3.09 -1.46 5.73
N LYS A 444 4.14 -0.69 6.05
CA LYS A 444 5.00 0.01 5.10
C LYS A 444 6.39 -0.60 5.16
N LEU A 445 6.93 -0.96 4.02
CA LEU A 445 8.32 -1.41 3.86
C LEU A 445 9.11 -0.27 3.22
N ILE A 446 10.08 0.26 3.93
CA ILE A 446 10.89 1.38 3.47
C ILE A 446 12.33 0.94 3.35
N VAL A 447 12.95 1.22 2.21
CA VAL A 447 14.35 0.90 1.96
C VAL A 447 15.13 2.13 1.51
N ARG A 448 16.43 2.13 1.79
CA ARG A 448 17.35 3.18 1.33
C ARG A 448 18.54 2.57 0.61
N GLY A 449 18.94 3.19 -0.49
CA GLY A 449 20.17 2.89 -1.24
C GLY A 449 21.04 4.13 -1.39
N ARG A 450 22.31 3.92 -1.73
CA ARG A 450 23.20 5.03 -2.09
C ARG A 450 22.73 5.77 -3.35
N ASP A 451 21.93 5.10 -4.16
CA ASP A 451 21.27 5.58 -5.36
C ASP A 451 19.93 4.86 -5.54
N ARG A 452 19.10 5.33 -6.47
CA ARG A 452 17.78 4.78 -6.76
C ARG A 452 17.82 3.31 -7.18
N GLU A 453 18.76 2.94 -8.05
CA GLU A 453 18.89 1.56 -8.52
C GLU A 453 19.18 0.59 -7.36
N THR A 454 20.09 1.00 -6.45
CA THR A 454 20.39 0.23 -5.24
C THR A 454 19.16 0.13 -4.33
N ALA A 455 18.35 1.19 -4.20
CA ALA A 455 17.12 1.18 -3.42
C ALA A 455 16.08 0.21 -4.02
N ILE A 456 15.87 0.22 -5.35
CA ILE A 456 14.96 -0.70 -6.04
C ILE A 456 15.36 -2.15 -5.83
N ARG A 457 16.65 -2.48 -6.01
CA ARG A 457 17.17 -3.84 -5.77
C ARG A 457 16.97 -4.28 -4.32
N LYS A 458 17.21 -3.38 -3.37
CA LYS A 458 17.04 -3.65 -1.95
C LYS A 458 15.55 -3.86 -1.59
N LEU A 459 14.65 -3.08 -2.21
CA LEU A 459 13.22 -3.27 -2.06
C LEU A 459 12.78 -4.64 -2.58
N GLU A 460 13.20 -5.03 -3.77
CA GLU A 460 12.88 -6.34 -4.33
C GLU A 460 13.37 -7.46 -3.42
N LEU A 461 14.62 -7.39 -2.94
CA LEU A 461 15.17 -8.41 -2.03
C LEU A 461 14.38 -8.48 -0.71
N ALA A 462 14.04 -7.35 -0.11
CA ALA A 462 13.23 -7.32 1.10
C ALA A 462 11.81 -7.88 0.87
N LEU A 463 11.18 -7.57 -0.26
CA LEU A 463 9.87 -8.14 -0.63
C LEU A 463 9.93 -9.67 -0.84
N ARG A 464 11.06 -10.22 -1.26
CA ARG A 464 11.25 -11.69 -1.39
C ARG A 464 11.32 -12.41 -0.05
N GLU A 465 11.73 -11.70 1.01
CA GLU A 465 11.75 -12.23 2.37
C GLU A 465 10.41 -12.05 3.10
N TYR A 466 9.46 -11.32 2.50
CA TYR A 466 8.18 -11.01 3.12
C TYR A 466 7.16 -12.12 2.82
N GLU A 467 6.77 -12.90 3.84
CA GLU A 467 5.85 -14.03 3.72
C GLU A 467 4.54 -13.73 4.47
N VAL A 468 3.40 -13.80 3.77
CA VAL A 468 2.06 -13.61 4.36
C VAL A 468 1.12 -14.72 3.88
N VAL A 469 0.42 -15.39 4.83
CA VAL A 469 -0.64 -16.37 4.56
C VAL A 469 -1.85 -16.07 5.42
N GLY A 470 -3.04 -16.33 4.88
CA GLY A 470 -4.35 -16.16 5.51
C GLY A 470 -5.22 -15.12 4.82
N LEU A 471 -4.60 -14.27 4.01
CA LEU A 471 -5.27 -13.30 3.13
C LEU A 471 -4.39 -12.97 1.93
N SER A 472 -5.00 -12.38 0.90
CA SER A 472 -4.29 -11.90 -0.29
C SER A 472 -3.54 -10.61 0.01
N THR A 473 -2.36 -10.43 -0.58
CA THR A 473 -1.57 -9.19 -0.46
C THR A 473 -1.03 -8.75 -1.81
N ASN A 474 -0.65 -7.48 -1.90
CA ASN A 474 -0.03 -6.91 -3.10
C ASN A 474 1.49 -7.18 -3.21
N ILE A 475 2.10 -7.99 -2.34
CA ILE A 475 3.55 -8.22 -2.30
C ILE A 475 4.10 -8.74 -3.64
N GLU A 476 3.44 -9.74 -4.23
CA GLU A 476 3.89 -10.30 -5.53
C GLU A 476 3.80 -9.26 -6.66
N PHE A 477 2.80 -8.39 -6.61
CA PHE A 477 2.66 -7.27 -7.54
C PHE A 477 3.77 -6.23 -7.36
N LEU A 478 4.13 -5.90 -6.13
CA LEU A 478 5.25 -4.99 -5.81
C LEU A 478 6.58 -5.52 -6.36
N LYS A 479 6.84 -6.84 -6.29
CA LYS A 479 8.01 -7.46 -6.92
C LYS A 479 8.01 -7.28 -8.44
N ARG A 480 6.84 -7.44 -9.08
CA ARG A 480 6.69 -7.19 -10.52
C ARG A 480 6.98 -5.75 -10.89
N LEU A 481 6.51 -4.79 -10.08
CA LEU A 481 6.85 -3.36 -10.25
C LEU A 481 8.35 -3.10 -10.16
N CYS A 482 9.04 -3.67 -9.16
CA CYS A 482 10.49 -3.52 -9.00
C CYS A 482 11.30 -4.08 -10.19
N ARG A 483 10.73 -5.03 -10.94
CA ARG A 483 11.34 -5.65 -12.12
C ARG A 483 10.97 -4.98 -13.42
N SER A 484 9.98 -4.10 -13.43
CA SER A 484 9.57 -3.35 -14.62
C SER A 484 10.69 -2.40 -15.07
N GLN A 485 11.12 -2.53 -16.32
CA GLN A 485 12.19 -1.69 -16.86
C GLN A 485 11.81 -0.22 -16.83
N ALA A 486 10.55 0.11 -17.13
CA ALA A 486 10.07 1.48 -17.09
C ALA A 486 10.13 2.08 -15.67
N PHE A 487 9.84 1.28 -14.63
CA PHE A 487 10.01 1.72 -13.25
C PHE A 487 11.49 1.92 -12.90
N ILE A 488 12.35 1.00 -13.32
CA ILE A 488 13.82 1.10 -13.14
C ILE A 488 14.36 2.37 -13.79
N ASP A 489 13.90 2.68 -15.01
CA ASP A 489 14.31 3.87 -15.77
C ASP A 489 13.72 5.18 -15.21
N GLY A 490 12.79 5.11 -14.25
CA GLY A 490 12.11 6.28 -13.69
C GLY A 490 11.02 6.86 -14.59
N ASP A 491 10.55 6.11 -15.61
CA ASP A 491 9.48 6.52 -16.53
C ASP A 491 8.10 6.33 -15.88
N VAL A 492 7.87 7.03 -14.76
CA VAL A 492 6.66 6.91 -13.95
C VAL A 492 5.66 8.02 -14.24
N GLU A 493 4.37 7.70 -14.07
CA GLU A 493 3.22 8.61 -14.15
C GLU A 493 2.02 7.99 -13.42
N THR A 494 0.94 8.76 -13.21
CA THR A 494 -0.22 8.24 -12.45
C THR A 494 -0.99 7.14 -13.16
N GLY A 495 -0.88 7.03 -14.50
CA GLY A 495 -1.42 5.95 -15.32
C GLY A 495 -0.51 4.73 -15.47
N PHE A 496 0.64 4.69 -14.78
CA PHE A 496 1.70 3.68 -14.96
C PHE A 496 1.17 2.24 -14.97
N ILE A 497 0.35 1.88 -13.98
CA ILE A 497 -0.17 0.51 -13.83
C ILE A 497 -1.11 0.14 -14.98
N GLU A 498 -2.00 1.05 -15.38
CA GLU A 498 -2.95 0.82 -16.47
C GLU A 498 -2.25 0.71 -17.82
N HIS A 499 -1.26 1.57 -18.07
CA HIS A 499 -0.50 1.56 -19.33
C HIS A 499 0.45 0.38 -19.45
N ARG A 500 0.86 -0.22 -18.33
CA ARG A 500 1.77 -1.38 -18.26
C ARG A 500 1.06 -2.68 -17.84
N LYS A 501 -0.26 -2.73 -17.97
CA LYS A 501 -1.06 -3.85 -17.50
C LYS A 501 -0.59 -5.19 -18.08
N ASP A 502 -0.34 -5.25 -19.39
CA ASP A 502 0.09 -6.48 -20.06
C ASP A 502 1.46 -6.97 -19.59
N GLU A 503 2.37 -6.07 -19.19
CA GLU A 503 3.66 -6.41 -18.59
C GLU A 503 3.51 -6.89 -17.14
N LEU A 504 2.74 -6.14 -16.34
CA LEU A 504 2.65 -6.34 -14.90
C LEU A 504 1.79 -7.54 -14.48
N PHE A 505 0.88 -8.00 -15.34
CA PHE A 505 -0.07 -9.08 -15.04
C PHE A 505 0.11 -10.32 -15.92
N GLN A 506 1.33 -10.52 -16.45
CA GLN A 506 1.64 -11.74 -17.19
C GLN A 506 1.49 -12.99 -16.33
N PRO A 507 0.90 -14.08 -16.86
CA PRO A 507 0.83 -15.36 -16.17
C PRO A 507 2.23 -15.88 -15.81
N ARG A 508 2.38 -16.40 -14.59
CA ARG A 508 3.63 -17.00 -14.13
C ARG A 508 3.70 -18.47 -14.53
N HIS A 509 4.84 -18.86 -15.07
CA HIS A 509 5.16 -20.27 -15.23
C HIS A 509 5.76 -20.81 -13.91
N LEU A 510 5.10 -21.79 -13.29
CA LEU A 510 5.59 -22.46 -12.09
C LEU A 510 6.56 -23.58 -12.48
N SER A 511 7.70 -23.64 -11.79
CA SER A 511 8.65 -24.73 -11.98
C SER A 511 8.17 -26.03 -11.32
N ASP A 512 8.64 -27.17 -11.78
CA ASP A 512 8.22 -28.49 -11.26
C ASP A 512 8.74 -28.73 -9.85
N GLU A 513 9.84 -28.07 -9.47
CA GLU A 513 10.38 -28.11 -8.10
C GLU A 513 9.42 -27.52 -7.07
N VAL A 514 8.54 -26.58 -7.44
CA VAL A 514 7.52 -26.00 -6.53
C VAL A 514 6.57 -27.11 -6.06
N PHE A 515 6.09 -27.94 -6.99
CA PHE A 515 5.18 -29.05 -6.68
C PHE A 515 5.90 -30.16 -5.89
N ALA A 516 7.14 -30.45 -6.26
CA ALA A 516 7.98 -31.41 -5.54
C ALA A 516 8.19 -30.98 -4.08
N GLN A 517 8.52 -29.69 -3.85
CA GLN A 517 8.71 -29.13 -2.51
C GLN A 517 7.40 -29.07 -1.71
N ALA A 518 6.27 -28.77 -2.35
CA ALA A 518 4.96 -28.81 -1.70
C ALA A 518 4.64 -30.23 -1.18
N ALA A 519 4.87 -31.27 -2.00
CA ALA A 519 4.64 -32.65 -1.64
C ALA A 519 5.58 -33.13 -0.52
N LEU A 520 6.88 -32.79 -0.60
CA LEU A 520 7.89 -33.13 0.43
C LEU A 520 7.57 -32.40 1.76
N GLY A 521 7.10 -31.16 1.71
CA GLY A 521 6.69 -30.41 2.89
C GLY A 521 5.48 -31.05 3.60
N LEU A 522 4.45 -31.41 2.84
CA LEU A 522 3.29 -32.15 3.37
C LEU A 522 3.67 -33.49 3.97
N LEU A 523 4.52 -34.25 3.28
CA LEU A 523 5.00 -35.55 3.79
C LEU A 523 5.73 -35.37 5.12
N SER A 524 6.60 -34.38 5.23
CA SER A 524 7.35 -34.05 6.45
C SER A 524 6.46 -33.67 7.63
N SER A 525 5.36 -32.94 7.37
CA SER A 525 4.38 -32.57 8.41
C SER A 525 3.62 -33.77 8.95
N GLN A 526 3.23 -34.68 8.07
CA GLN A 526 2.49 -35.93 8.43
C GLN A 526 3.31 -36.90 9.24
N ILE A 527 4.60 -37.06 8.93
CA ILE A 527 5.50 -37.98 9.67
C ILE A 527 5.59 -37.54 11.15
N LYS A 528 5.74 -36.27 11.46
CA LYS A 528 5.86 -35.78 12.84
C LYS A 528 4.55 -35.79 13.62
N SER A 529 3.42 -35.55 13.00
CA SER A 529 2.13 -35.62 13.69
C SER A 529 1.80 -37.01 14.19
N ASN A 530 2.30 -38.04 13.51
CA ASN A 530 2.11 -39.42 13.92
C ASN A 530 3.10 -39.88 15.03
N VAL A 531 4.24 -39.21 15.21
CA VAL A 531 5.24 -39.55 16.25
C VAL A 531 4.87 -38.97 17.62
N THR A 532 4.03 -37.94 17.70
CA THR A 532 3.62 -37.31 18.97
C THR A 532 2.40 -37.95 19.62
N ALA A 533 1.74 -38.90 18.97
CA ALA A 533 0.51 -39.52 19.47
C ALA A 533 0.79 -40.80 20.26
N GLY A 534 1.23 -40.67 21.53
CA GLY A 534 1.12 -41.72 22.56
C GLY A 534 2.43 -42.25 23.14
N PRO A 535 2.41 -42.77 24.40
CA PRO A 535 3.59 -43.32 25.10
C PRO A 535 4.10 -44.67 24.53
N HIS A 536 3.41 -45.21 23.55
CA HIS A 536 3.90 -46.29 22.72
C HIS A 536 4.02 -45.76 21.30
N GLY A 537 5.13 -45.08 21.01
CA GLY A 537 5.43 -44.59 19.67
C GLY A 537 5.14 -45.69 18.65
N VAL A 538 4.02 -45.58 17.95
CA VAL A 538 3.79 -46.33 16.74
C VAL A 538 4.78 -45.78 15.75
N THR A 539 5.95 -46.36 15.72
CA THR A 539 6.79 -46.33 14.54
C THR A 539 5.91 -46.86 13.41
N LEU A 540 5.35 -45.97 12.60
CA LEU A 540 4.90 -46.32 11.26
C LEU A 540 6.13 -46.62 10.40
N GLY A 541 6.92 -47.49 10.86
CA GLY A 541 8.00 -48.16 10.21
C GLY A 541 7.66 -49.62 10.09
N PHE A 542 6.62 -49.94 9.36
CA PHE A 542 6.63 -51.21 8.66
C PHE A 542 7.58 -51.04 7.48
N GLY A 543 8.85 -50.96 7.77
CA GLY A 543 9.92 -51.03 6.83
C GLY A 543 10.90 -52.01 7.37
N GLU A 544 10.67 -53.31 7.18
CA GLU A 544 11.82 -54.15 6.88
C GLU A 544 12.65 -53.44 5.83
N LYS A 545 13.96 -53.37 6.00
CA LYS A 545 14.91 -52.83 5.05
C LYS A 545 14.52 -53.28 3.63
N GLY A 546 13.92 -52.35 2.81
CA GLY A 546 13.65 -52.65 1.42
C GLY A 546 12.24 -52.31 0.88
N LEU A 547 11.25 -51.95 1.69
CA LEU A 547 9.95 -51.52 1.17
C LEU A 547 9.96 -50.01 0.87
N GLN A 548 9.94 -49.69 -0.42
CA GLN A 548 9.75 -48.31 -0.88
C GLN A 548 8.31 -47.86 -0.58
N SER A 549 8.12 -46.78 0.18
CA SER A 549 6.80 -46.21 0.39
C SER A 549 6.56 -45.11 -0.61
N THR A 550 5.48 -45.20 -1.37
CA THR A 550 5.08 -44.17 -2.36
C THR A 550 3.86 -43.44 -1.89
N ARG A 551 3.89 -42.13 -1.99
CA ARG A 551 2.75 -41.23 -1.72
C ARG A 551 2.43 -40.42 -2.96
N LYS A 552 1.14 -40.27 -3.22
CA LYS A 552 0.62 -39.47 -4.38
C LYS A 552 -0.13 -38.27 -3.88
N PHE A 553 0.17 -37.13 -4.48
CA PHE A 553 -0.50 -35.84 -4.26
C PHE A 553 -1.00 -35.33 -5.59
N ALA A 554 -2.12 -34.61 -5.59
CA ALA A 554 -2.61 -33.86 -6.73
C ALA A 554 -2.81 -32.41 -6.31
N PHE A 555 -2.24 -31.49 -7.06
CA PHE A 555 -2.35 -30.06 -6.81
C PHE A 555 -3.07 -29.38 -7.96
N SER A 556 -4.07 -28.57 -7.65
CA SER A 556 -4.70 -27.66 -8.60
C SER A 556 -4.04 -26.28 -8.48
N VAL A 557 -3.67 -25.73 -9.63
CA VAL A 557 -3.18 -24.35 -9.76
C VAL A 557 -4.30 -23.51 -10.36
N ARG A 558 -4.72 -22.48 -9.65
CA ARG A 558 -5.60 -21.46 -10.25
C ARG A 558 -4.73 -20.43 -10.96
N ASN A 559 -4.89 -20.31 -12.26
CA ASN A 559 -4.42 -19.16 -13.02
C ASN A 559 -5.43 -18.03 -12.81
N ASP A 560 -5.23 -17.18 -11.78
CA ASP A 560 -6.12 -16.04 -11.50
C ASP A 560 -6.16 -15.01 -12.66
N ALA A 561 -5.15 -14.96 -13.51
CA ALA A 561 -5.13 -14.12 -14.72
C ALA A 561 -6.10 -14.56 -15.83
N ALA A 562 -6.59 -15.79 -15.79
CA ALA A 562 -7.54 -16.35 -16.80
C ALA A 562 -9.00 -16.28 -16.34
N ALA A 563 -9.36 -15.44 -15.38
CA ALA A 563 -10.73 -15.30 -14.87
C ALA A 563 -11.78 -14.81 -15.90
N ALA A 564 -11.40 -14.58 -17.16
CA ALA A 564 -12.29 -14.19 -18.24
C ALA A 564 -12.67 -15.34 -19.20
N GLU A 565 -11.92 -16.46 -19.19
CA GLU A 565 -12.23 -17.62 -20.02
C GLU A 565 -12.22 -18.88 -19.15
N GLU A 566 -13.13 -19.80 -19.40
CA GLU A 566 -13.28 -21.12 -18.74
C GLU A 566 -12.05 -22.02 -19.03
N SER A 567 -10.86 -21.62 -18.57
CA SER A 567 -9.72 -22.51 -18.58
C SER A 567 -9.83 -23.46 -17.40
N GLU A 568 -9.96 -24.76 -17.65
CA GLU A 568 -9.87 -25.79 -16.63
C GLU A 568 -8.59 -25.60 -15.80
N ALA A 569 -8.74 -25.63 -14.48
CA ALA A 569 -7.60 -25.49 -13.57
C ALA A 569 -6.58 -26.61 -13.87
N GLU A 570 -5.32 -26.24 -14.06
CA GLU A 570 -4.25 -27.22 -14.28
C GLU A 570 -4.11 -28.10 -13.02
N VAL A 571 -4.25 -29.42 -13.20
CA VAL A 571 -4.01 -30.39 -12.13
C VAL A 571 -2.66 -31.05 -12.35
N VAL A 572 -1.76 -30.91 -11.36
CA VAL A 572 -0.42 -31.49 -11.37
C VAL A 572 -0.37 -32.65 -10.39
N GLN A 573 -0.01 -33.84 -10.86
CA GLN A 573 0.15 -35.04 -10.04
C GLN A 573 1.61 -35.16 -9.61
N VAL A 574 1.83 -35.40 -8.32
CA VAL A 574 3.16 -35.59 -7.73
C VAL A 574 3.21 -36.92 -7.01
N GLU A 575 4.17 -37.75 -7.38
CA GLU A 575 4.43 -39.02 -6.75
C GLU A 575 5.78 -38.94 -6.04
N VAL A 576 5.78 -39.18 -4.72
CA VAL A 576 6.98 -39.16 -3.88
C VAL A 576 7.26 -40.57 -3.39
N THR A 577 8.39 -41.13 -3.78
CA THR A 577 8.86 -42.46 -3.36
C THR A 577 10.04 -42.31 -2.44
N GLN A 578 9.91 -42.77 -1.20
CA GLN A 578 10.99 -42.77 -0.23
C GLN A 578 11.93 -43.94 -0.53
N GLN A 579 13.20 -43.65 -0.78
CA GLN A 579 14.26 -44.64 -1.10
C GLN A 579 15.17 -44.92 0.10
N GLY A 580 15.18 -44.01 1.08
CA GLY A 580 16.02 -44.11 2.27
C GLY A 580 15.70 -43.06 3.32
N ASN A 581 16.54 -42.91 4.33
CA ASN A 581 16.39 -41.88 5.32
C ASN A 581 16.67 -40.53 4.64
N ALA A 582 15.65 -39.64 4.58
CA ALA A 582 15.67 -38.31 3.90
C ALA A 582 15.97 -38.37 2.38
N LEU A 583 15.97 -39.55 1.75
CA LEU A 583 16.26 -39.75 0.32
C LEU A 583 14.97 -40.10 -0.43
N TYR A 584 14.66 -39.37 -1.48
CA TYR A 584 13.42 -39.49 -2.22
C TYR A 584 13.65 -39.49 -3.73
N SER A 585 12.74 -40.15 -4.47
CA SER A 585 12.50 -39.93 -5.89
C SER A 585 11.16 -39.21 -6.02
N VAL A 586 11.12 -38.11 -6.77
CA VAL A 586 9.92 -37.30 -6.92
C VAL A 586 9.57 -37.17 -8.40
N SER A 587 8.38 -37.64 -8.79
CA SER A 587 7.86 -37.57 -10.15
C SER A 587 6.74 -36.52 -10.21
N VAL A 588 6.84 -35.57 -11.13
CA VAL A 588 5.86 -34.49 -11.35
C VAL A 588 5.25 -34.65 -12.75
N ALA A 589 3.95 -34.88 -12.83
CA ALA A 589 3.20 -35.05 -14.08
C ALA A 589 2.17 -33.93 -14.24
N ARG A 590 2.28 -33.16 -15.31
CA ARG A 590 1.31 -32.12 -15.70
C ARG A 590 0.32 -32.65 -16.74
N ASN A 591 -0.93 -32.19 -16.72
CA ASN A 591 -1.94 -32.65 -17.66
C ASN A 591 -1.54 -32.44 -19.13
N ASN A 592 -0.73 -31.43 -19.43
CA ASN A 592 -0.30 -31.08 -20.79
C ASN A 592 1.03 -31.72 -21.22
N SER A 593 1.70 -32.47 -20.35
CA SER A 593 2.98 -33.11 -20.65
C SER A 593 2.82 -34.63 -20.83
N ARG A 594 3.33 -35.18 -21.94
CA ARG A 594 3.29 -36.64 -22.22
C ARG A 594 4.23 -37.44 -21.33
N THR A 595 5.24 -36.81 -20.73
CA THR A 595 6.23 -37.49 -19.87
C THR A 595 6.38 -36.73 -18.55
N PRO A 596 6.33 -37.43 -17.40
CA PRO A 596 6.58 -36.80 -16.10
C PRO A 596 8.04 -36.35 -15.99
N VAL A 597 8.27 -35.26 -15.28
CA VAL A 597 9.62 -34.86 -14.86
C VAL A 597 9.96 -35.63 -13.58
N VAL A 598 11.10 -36.34 -13.56
CA VAL A 598 11.52 -37.15 -12.42
C VAL A 598 12.80 -36.57 -11.84
N PHE A 599 12.75 -36.25 -10.53
CA PHE A 599 13.89 -35.84 -9.74
C PHE A 599 14.35 -37.05 -8.91
N GLU A 600 15.45 -37.66 -9.33
CA GLU A 600 16.07 -38.79 -8.59
C GLU A 600 17.03 -38.30 -7.53
N ASN A 601 17.15 -39.10 -6.43
CA ASN A 601 18.10 -38.84 -5.36
C ASN A 601 17.95 -37.49 -4.67
N VAL A 602 16.70 -37.01 -4.50
CA VAL A 602 16.42 -35.77 -3.77
C VAL A 602 16.61 -36.05 -2.26
N VAL A 603 17.54 -35.33 -1.65
CA VAL A 603 17.70 -35.32 -0.19
C VAL A 603 16.88 -34.16 0.36
N SER A 604 15.93 -34.45 1.25
CA SER A 604 15.06 -33.44 1.85
C SER A 604 15.03 -33.56 3.37
N GLU A 605 15.37 -32.45 4.03
CA GLU A 605 15.45 -32.38 5.49
C GLU A 605 14.57 -31.22 6.02
N PRO A 606 13.63 -31.50 6.93
CA PRO A 606 12.87 -30.46 7.59
C PRO A 606 13.71 -29.77 8.67
N SER A 607 13.88 -28.44 8.54
CA SER A 607 14.45 -27.61 9.60
C SER A 607 13.40 -27.22 10.66
N LEU A 608 12.14 -27.07 10.23
CA LEU A 608 10.97 -26.92 11.07
C LEU A 608 9.86 -27.78 10.49
N ALA A 609 9.25 -28.64 11.29
CA ALA A 609 8.05 -29.38 10.90
C ALA A 609 7.00 -29.23 12.00
N GLY A 610 5.89 -28.58 11.66
CA GLY A 610 4.70 -28.40 12.48
C GLY A 610 3.46 -28.84 11.71
N ALA A 611 2.32 -28.90 12.39
CA ALA A 611 1.05 -29.34 11.77
C ALA A 611 0.61 -28.40 10.64
N THR A 612 0.92 -27.11 10.73
CA THR A 612 0.48 -26.08 9.77
C THR A 612 1.62 -25.40 9.03
N LYS A 613 2.85 -25.54 9.50
CA LYS A 613 4.03 -24.87 8.94
C LYS A 613 5.22 -25.80 8.92
N THR A 614 5.78 -26.00 7.74
CA THR A 614 6.97 -26.82 7.52
C THR A 614 8.00 -26.02 6.74
N LYS A 615 9.22 -25.94 7.28
CA LYS A 615 10.37 -25.40 6.54
C LYS A 615 11.29 -26.54 6.18
N ILE A 616 11.56 -26.69 4.89
CA ILE A 616 12.38 -27.78 4.34
C ILE A 616 13.54 -27.23 3.51
N THR A 617 14.65 -27.94 3.57
CA THR A 617 15.77 -27.78 2.64
C THR A 617 15.90 -29.04 1.83
N SER A 618 15.82 -28.93 0.51
CA SER A 618 15.97 -30.07 -0.39
C SER A 618 17.12 -29.86 -1.35
N PHE A 619 17.86 -30.93 -1.60
CA PHE A 619 18.95 -30.96 -2.55
C PHE A 619 18.50 -31.76 -3.77
N PHE A 620 18.13 -31.01 -4.80
CA PHE A 620 17.83 -31.53 -6.14
C PHE A 620 19.14 -31.75 -6.91
N PRO A 621 19.13 -32.50 -8.02
CA PRO A 621 20.35 -32.76 -8.79
C PRO A 621 21.11 -31.49 -9.22
N MET A 622 20.41 -30.40 -9.47
CA MET A 622 21.01 -29.15 -9.97
C MET A 622 20.85 -27.94 -9.04
N ALA A 623 20.14 -28.09 -7.92
CA ALA A 623 19.82 -26.96 -7.04
C ALA A 623 19.61 -27.39 -5.58
N ARG A 624 20.05 -26.52 -4.65
CA ARG A 624 19.62 -26.55 -3.26
C ARG A 624 18.47 -25.56 -3.10
N ILE A 625 17.33 -26.04 -2.65
CA ILE A 625 16.12 -25.23 -2.53
C ILE A 625 15.63 -25.26 -1.08
N GLU A 626 15.46 -24.06 -0.51
CA GLU A 626 14.76 -23.87 0.76
C GLU A 626 13.33 -23.41 0.49
N SER A 627 12.37 -24.00 1.19
CA SER A 627 10.97 -23.64 1.05
C SER A 627 10.27 -23.62 2.41
N THR A 628 9.35 -22.66 2.56
CA THR A 628 8.37 -22.64 3.65
C THR A 628 7.02 -23.07 3.07
N VAL A 629 6.47 -24.16 3.60
CA VAL A 629 5.16 -24.69 3.21
C VAL A 629 4.20 -24.43 4.36
N VAL A 630 3.13 -23.70 4.09
CA VAL A 630 2.10 -23.33 5.08
C VAL A 630 0.75 -23.88 4.63
N GLN A 631 0.11 -24.64 5.50
CA GLN A 631 -1.25 -25.16 5.31
C GLN A 631 -2.22 -24.32 6.13
N ASP A 632 -3.31 -23.86 5.51
CA ASP A 632 -4.32 -23.07 6.22
C ASP A 632 -5.09 -23.97 7.21
N PRO A 633 -5.08 -23.70 8.53
CA PRO A 633 -5.82 -24.49 9.49
C PRO A 633 -7.34 -24.49 9.27
N ALA A 634 -7.88 -23.42 8.68
CA ALA A 634 -9.31 -23.29 8.40
C ALA A 634 -9.72 -23.94 7.06
N ALA A 635 -8.75 -24.13 6.16
CA ALA A 635 -8.96 -24.74 4.84
C ALA A 635 -7.73 -25.65 4.52
N PRO A 636 -7.68 -26.85 5.10
CA PRO A 636 -6.50 -27.73 5.00
C PRO A 636 -6.12 -28.14 3.57
N GLU A 637 -7.04 -28.01 2.62
CA GLU A 637 -6.78 -28.21 1.19
C GLU A 637 -5.96 -27.07 0.58
N LYS A 638 -5.95 -25.88 1.18
CA LYS A 638 -5.16 -24.74 0.70
C LYS A 638 -3.75 -24.79 1.24
N LEU A 639 -2.81 -24.71 0.34
CA LEU A 639 -1.40 -24.77 0.60
C LEU A 639 -0.70 -23.53 0.02
N THR A 640 0.12 -22.88 0.80
CA THR A 640 0.98 -21.80 0.33
C THR A 640 2.43 -22.21 0.46
N ILE A 641 3.20 -22.09 -0.60
CA ILE A 641 4.63 -22.36 -0.63
C ILE A 641 5.39 -21.06 -0.96
N PHE A 642 6.40 -20.77 -0.14
CA PHE A 642 7.40 -19.75 -0.40
C PHE A 642 8.71 -20.42 -0.81
N GLN A 643 9.15 -20.15 -2.03
CA GLN A 643 10.34 -20.74 -2.63
C GLN A 643 11.08 -19.72 -3.47
N LEU A 644 12.39 -19.57 -3.28
CA LEU A 644 13.22 -18.61 -4.00
C LEU A 644 12.69 -17.15 -3.93
N GLY A 645 12.04 -16.83 -2.84
CA GLY A 645 11.43 -15.51 -2.62
C GLY A 645 10.12 -15.26 -3.38
N GLU A 646 9.45 -16.30 -3.83
CA GLU A 646 8.18 -16.24 -4.57
C GLU A 646 7.09 -17.01 -3.82
N LYS A 647 5.89 -16.44 -3.73
CA LYS A 647 4.70 -17.07 -3.16
C LYS A 647 3.96 -17.86 -4.24
N THR A 648 3.56 -19.08 -3.93
CA THR A 648 2.68 -19.90 -4.78
C THR A 648 1.57 -20.47 -3.94
N GLU A 649 0.33 -20.34 -4.40
CA GLU A 649 -0.85 -20.92 -3.76
C GLU A 649 -1.31 -22.13 -4.56
N LEU A 650 -1.46 -23.26 -3.86
CA LEU A 650 -1.87 -24.55 -4.41
C LEU A 650 -3.10 -25.03 -3.67
N THR A 651 -3.98 -25.76 -4.37
CA THR A 651 -5.10 -26.47 -3.73
C THR A 651 -4.85 -27.97 -3.85
N LEU A 652 -4.82 -28.66 -2.73
CA LEU A 652 -4.72 -30.12 -2.69
C LEU A 652 -6.04 -30.71 -3.19
N VAL A 653 -5.97 -31.47 -4.28
CA VAL A 653 -7.15 -32.12 -4.87
C VAL A 653 -7.35 -33.47 -4.18
N PRO A 654 -8.49 -33.70 -3.53
CA PRO A 654 -8.76 -35.01 -2.91
C PRO A 654 -8.89 -36.09 -3.97
N PRO A 655 -8.58 -37.36 -3.62
CA PRO A 655 -8.77 -38.47 -4.56
C PRO A 655 -10.24 -38.58 -4.98
N GLY A 656 -10.52 -38.84 -6.27
CA GLY A 656 -11.89 -38.81 -6.85
C GLY A 656 -12.91 -39.80 -6.23
N TRP A 657 -12.47 -40.76 -5.38
CA TRP A 657 -13.37 -41.60 -4.59
C TRP A 657 -13.93 -40.86 -3.37
N PHE A 658 -13.25 -39.80 -2.90
CA PHE A 658 -13.61 -39.05 -1.69
C PHE A 658 -14.91 -38.26 -1.90
N ASP A 659 -15.04 -37.58 -3.04
CA ASP A 659 -16.25 -36.81 -3.37
C ASP A 659 -17.47 -37.71 -3.56
N LYS A 660 -17.26 -38.90 -4.14
CA LYS A 660 -18.31 -39.91 -4.27
C LYS A 660 -18.74 -40.50 -2.92
N ALA A 661 -17.81 -40.65 -1.96
CA ALA A 661 -18.10 -41.17 -0.63
C ALA A 661 -18.87 -40.14 0.24
N LEU A 662 -18.64 -38.83 0.04
CA LEU A 662 -19.31 -37.76 0.79
C LEU A 662 -20.66 -37.35 0.20
N GLY A 663 -21.04 -37.80 -1.01
CA GLY A 663 -22.29 -37.48 -1.65
C GLY A 663 -22.48 -35.98 -1.95
N LEU A 664 -21.38 -35.25 -2.10
CA LEU A 664 -21.38 -33.84 -2.42
C LEU A 664 -21.89 -33.62 -3.85
N LYS A 665 -23.15 -33.19 -4.00
CA LYS A 665 -23.65 -32.63 -5.25
C LYS A 665 -23.11 -31.22 -5.40
N GLU A 666 -22.52 -30.92 -6.54
CA GLU A 666 -22.15 -29.55 -6.92
C GLU A 666 -23.38 -28.65 -6.80
N VAL A 667 -23.27 -27.58 -6.02
CA VAL A 667 -24.27 -26.50 -6.00
C VAL A 667 -23.94 -25.61 -7.21
N VAL A 668 -24.33 -26.10 -8.38
CA VAL A 668 -24.24 -25.35 -9.65
C VAL A 668 -25.33 -24.30 -9.63
N GLY A 669 -25.02 -23.02 -9.73
CA GLY A 669 -25.96 -21.95 -10.00
C GLY A 669 -26.13 -20.87 -8.93
N SER A 670 -25.16 -20.63 -8.05
CA SER A 670 -25.23 -19.50 -7.11
C SER A 670 -24.07 -18.52 -7.27
N VAL A 671 -24.37 -17.23 -7.14
CA VAL A 671 -23.35 -16.17 -7.06
C VAL A 671 -23.10 -15.82 -5.61
N VAL A 672 -21.85 -15.86 -5.20
CA VAL A 672 -21.45 -15.61 -3.81
C VAL A 672 -20.73 -14.28 -3.67
N ALA A 673 -20.77 -13.71 -2.47
CA ALA A 673 -19.97 -12.54 -2.13
C ALA A 673 -18.47 -12.87 -2.23
N PRO A 674 -17.72 -12.17 -3.08
CA PRO A 674 -16.29 -12.44 -3.27
C PRO A 674 -15.45 -12.03 -2.04
N MET A 675 -16.02 -11.16 -1.21
CA MET A 675 -15.42 -10.60 0.00
C MET A 675 -16.50 -10.22 1.00
N PRO A 676 -16.17 -9.98 2.26
CA PRO A 676 -17.10 -9.37 3.18
C PRO A 676 -17.51 -7.97 2.69
N CYS A 677 -18.80 -7.71 2.67
CA CYS A 677 -19.34 -6.53 2.03
C CYS A 677 -20.69 -6.12 2.61
N LYS A 678 -21.06 -4.88 2.35
CA LYS A 678 -22.42 -4.37 2.56
C LYS A 678 -23.14 -4.31 1.21
N ILE A 679 -24.35 -4.78 1.14
CA ILE A 679 -25.19 -4.65 -0.06
C ILE A 679 -25.63 -3.19 -0.17
N LEU A 680 -25.25 -2.50 -1.23
CA LEU A 680 -25.69 -1.14 -1.49
C LEU A 680 -27.03 -1.12 -2.23
N ARG A 681 -27.14 -1.93 -3.30
CA ARG A 681 -28.36 -2.07 -4.09
C ARG A 681 -28.38 -3.37 -4.90
N ASN A 682 -29.56 -3.89 -5.11
CA ASN A 682 -29.80 -5.00 -6.01
C ASN A 682 -30.21 -4.44 -7.38
N GLU A 683 -29.47 -4.79 -8.46
CA GLU A 683 -29.72 -4.32 -9.83
C GLU A 683 -30.70 -5.22 -10.60
N VAL A 684 -31.11 -6.35 -10.01
CA VAL A 684 -32.01 -7.33 -10.58
C VAL A 684 -33.11 -7.70 -9.59
N ALA A 685 -34.23 -8.21 -10.13
CA ALA A 685 -35.35 -8.73 -9.35
C ALA A 685 -35.46 -10.27 -9.48
N GLU A 686 -36.12 -10.91 -8.50
CA GLU A 686 -36.45 -12.33 -8.60
C GLU A 686 -37.38 -12.58 -9.80
N GLY A 687 -37.12 -13.64 -10.57
CA GLY A 687 -37.78 -13.95 -11.82
C GLY A 687 -37.23 -13.25 -13.07
N GLN A 688 -36.25 -12.35 -12.91
CA GLN A 688 -35.66 -11.64 -14.04
C GLN A 688 -34.65 -12.52 -14.79
N THR A 689 -34.74 -12.54 -16.14
CA THR A 689 -33.73 -13.15 -17.00
C THR A 689 -32.54 -12.21 -17.15
N VAL A 690 -31.32 -12.73 -16.97
CA VAL A 690 -30.08 -11.99 -17.09
C VAL A 690 -29.14 -12.72 -18.04
N GLU A 691 -28.30 -11.92 -18.71
CA GLU A 691 -27.22 -12.42 -19.56
C GLU A 691 -25.89 -12.45 -18.77
N LYS A 692 -24.96 -13.29 -19.25
CA LYS A 692 -23.58 -13.30 -18.72
C LYS A 692 -22.98 -11.89 -18.77
N GLY A 693 -22.45 -11.41 -17.64
CA GLY A 693 -21.89 -10.06 -17.49
C GLY A 693 -22.89 -8.98 -17.07
N ALA A 694 -24.20 -9.26 -17.02
CA ALA A 694 -25.19 -8.32 -16.52
C ALA A 694 -24.95 -7.98 -15.04
N PRO A 695 -25.16 -6.73 -14.60
CA PRO A 695 -25.02 -6.35 -13.19
C PRO A 695 -26.11 -7.04 -12.36
N LEU A 696 -25.74 -7.64 -11.22
CA LEU A 696 -26.66 -8.31 -10.31
C LEU A 696 -26.83 -7.55 -9.00
N VAL A 697 -25.74 -7.25 -8.33
CA VAL A 697 -25.69 -6.63 -7.01
C VAL A 697 -24.55 -5.64 -6.95
N VAL A 698 -24.77 -4.46 -6.38
CA VAL A 698 -23.71 -3.50 -6.06
C VAL A 698 -23.39 -3.62 -4.56
N ILE A 699 -22.15 -3.90 -4.28
CA ILE A 699 -21.63 -4.08 -2.91
C ILE A 699 -20.63 -2.99 -2.57
N GLU A 700 -20.50 -2.66 -1.28
CA GLU A 700 -19.43 -1.83 -0.74
C GLU A 700 -18.56 -2.66 0.20
N SER A 701 -17.24 -2.59 0.00
CA SER A 701 -16.25 -3.15 0.90
C SER A 701 -15.07 -2.20 1.00
N MET A 702 -14.60 -1.91 2.22
CA MET A 702 -13.43 -1.03 2.50
C MET A 702 -13.47 0.29 1.71
N LYS A 703 -14.64 0.95 1.66
CA LYS A 703 -14.89 2.21 0.94
C LYS A 703 -14.89 2.12 -0.60
N MET A 704 -14.86 0.91 -1.15
CA MET A 704 -14.95 0.68 -2.58
C MET A 704 -16.32 0.09 -2.96
N GLU A 705 -16.96 0.67 -3.98
CA GLU A 705 -18.15 0.12 -4.60
C GLU A 705 -17.76 -0.84 -5.71
N THR A 706 -18.37 -2.02 -5.73
CA THR A 706 -18.12 -3.06 -6.72
C THR A 706 -19.42 -3.62 -7.24
N VAL A 707 -19.50 -3.78 -8.57
CA VAL A 707 -20.65 -4.40 -9.21
C VAL A 707 -20.39 -5.89 -9.40
N ILE A 708 -21.18 -6.72 -8.73
CA ILE A 708 -21.18 -8.17 -8.95
C ILE A 708 -22.00 -8.48 -10.21
N ARG A 709 -21.38 -9.18 -11.15
CA ARG A 709 -21.95 -9.49 -12.45
C ARG A 709 -22.34 -10.97 -12.58
N SER A 710 -23.29 -11.27 -13.45
CA SER A 710 -23.69 -12.64 -13.71
C SER A 710 -22.58 -13.44 -14.39
N PRO A 711 -22.21 -14.62 -13.86
CA PRO A 711 -21.23 -15.51 -14.50
C PRO A 711 -21.83 -16.26 -15.70
N GLN A 712 -23.15 -16.32 -15.83
CA GLN A 712 -23.86 -17.12 -16.83
C GLN A 712 -25.18 -16.46 -17.28
N ASN A 713 -25.76 -16.95 -18.35
CA ASN A 713 -27.13 -16.63 -18.69
C ASN A 713 -28.09 -17.46 -17.81
N GLY A 714 -29.16 -16.85 -17.32
CA GLY A 714 -30.12 -17.59 -16.49
C GLY A 714 -31.24 -16.72 -15.95
N VAL A 715 -32.16 -17.32 -15.20
CA VAL A 715 -33.24 -16.62 -14.49
C VAL A 715 -32.89 -16.55 -13.04
N VAL A 716 -33.02 -15.37 -12.43
CA VAL A 716 -32.77 -15.14 -11.00
C VAL A 716 -33.90 -15.79 -10.19
N LYS A 717 -33.61 -16.89 -9.48
CA LYS A 717 -34.57 -17.59 -8.64
C LYS A 717 -34.81 -16.85 -7.33
N ARG A 718 -33.74 -16.32 -6.72
CA ARG A 718 -33.82 -15.68 -5.41
C ARG A 718 -32.65 -14.72 -5.17
N LEU A 719 -32.96 -13.59 -4.57
CA LEU A 719 -32.00 -12.68 -3.93
C LEU A 719 -31.90 -13.02 -2.44
N ALA A 720 -30.72 -13.46 -1.99
CA ALA A 720 -30.57 -13.97 -0.63
C ALA A 720 -30.46 -12.84 0.41
N HIS A 721 -30.09 -11.62 -0.01
CA HIS A 721 -29.86 -10.47 0.88
C HIS A 721 -30.51 -9.19 0.35
N LYS A 722 -30.87 -8.30 1.29
CA LYS A 722 -31.47 -6.99 1.00
C LYS A 722 -30.43 -5.87 1.06
N GLU A 723 -30.80 -4.72 0.51
CA GLU A 723 -30.01 -3.49 0.64
C GLU A 723 -29.79 -3.14 2.10
N GLY A 724 -28.53 -2.84 2.44
CA GLY A 724 -28.07 -2.56 3.79
C GLY A 724 -27.52 -3.76 4.56
N ASP A 725 -27.77 -5.00 4.11
CA ASP A 725 -27.25 -6.21 4.78
C ASP A 725 -25.72 -6.29 4.67
N ILE A 726 -25.10 -6.84 5.74
CA ILE A 726 -23.67 -7.13 5.78
C ILE A 726 -23.46 -8.62 5.55
N CYS A 727 -22.70 -8.97 4.55
CA CYS A 727 -22.41 -10.34 4.12
C CYS A 727 -20.94 -10.68 4.32
N LYS A 728 -20.65 -11.91 4.75
CA LYS A 728 -19.28 -12.46 4.79
C LYS A 728 -18.86 -12.95 3.41
N ALA A 729 -17.55 -13.07 3.16
CA ALA A 729 -17.03 -13.75 1.98
C ALA A 729 -17.62 -15.16 1.87
N GLY A 730 -17.98 -15.56 0.64
CA GLY A 730 -18.62 -16.85 0.37
C GLY A 730 -20.13 -16.92 0.68
N THR A 731 -20.73 -15.85 1.20
CA THR A 731 -22.18 -15.79 1.40
C THR A 731 -22.91 -15.74 0.05
N VAL A 732 -23.90 -16.57 -0.15
CA VAL A 732 -24.72 -16.61 -1.38
C VAL A 732 -25.50 -15.31 -1.52
N LEU A 733 -25.33 -14.59 -2.63
CA LEU A 733 -26.03 -13.34 -2.95
C LEU A 733 -27.23 -13.59 -3.88
N VAL A 734 -26.99 -14.34 -4.96
CA VAL A 734 -27.99 -14.62 -6.00
C VAL A 734 -28.02 -16.11 -6.29
N ILE A 735 -29.20 -16.67 -6.38
CA ILE A 735 -29.43 -18.07 -6.77
C ILE A 735 -30.16 -18.06 -8.12
N PHE A 736 -29.64 -18.80 -9.08
CA PHE A 736 -30.29 -19.02 -10.39
C PHE A 736 -31.23 -20.22 -10.35
N GLU A 737 -32.19 -20.26 -11.28
CA GLU A 737 -33.02 -21.44 -11.51
C GLU A 737 -32.17 -22.56 -12.14
N ASP A 738 -32.37 -23.80 -11.69
CA ASP A 738 -31.68 -24.96 -12.24
C ASP A 738 -32.06 -25.15 -13.73
N ALA A 739 -31.07 -25.35 -14.60
CA ALA A 739 -31.26 -25.54 -16.04
C ALA A 739 -31.91 -26.89 -16.43
N GLU A 740 -32.45 -27.65 -15.47
CA GLU A 740 -33.08 -28.97 -15.69
C GLU A 740 -34.59 -28.92 -15.97
N GLY A 741 -35.11 -27.87 -16.63
CA GLY A 741 -36.52 -27.75 -17.01
C GLY A 741 -36.84 -28.03 -18.48
N SER A 742 -35.88 -28.34 -19.39
CA SER A 742 -36.14 -28.40 -20.82
C SER A 742 -35.91 -29.76 -21.51
N LYS A 743 -35.85 -30.90 -20.80
CA LYS A 743 -35.80 -32.25 -21.38
C LYS A 743 -36.82 -33.17 -20.80
N SER A 744 -38.13 -32.83 -20.88
CA SER A 744 -39.21 -33.80 -20.80
C SER A 744 -40.46 -33.26 -21.47
N ALA A 745 -40.36 -33.04 -22.80
CA ALA A 745 -41.49 -32.94 -23.70
C ALA A 745 -41.00 -33.26 -25.11
N GLN A 746 -40.74 -34.53 -25.38
CA GLN A 746 -40.94 -35.22 -26.67
C GLN A 746 -41.02 -36.74 -26.43
#